data_46b1831ef774f498e7681aa42a0d69cb
#
_entry.id   46b1831ef774f498e7681aa42a0d69cb
#
_cell.length_a   1.000
_cell.length_b   1.000
_cell.length_c   1.000
_cell.angle_alpha   90.00
_cell.angle_beta   90.00
_cell.angle_gamma   90.00
#
_symmetry.space_group_name_H-M   'P 1'
#
loop_
_entity.id
_entity.type
_entity.pdbx_description
1 polymer ?
#
loop_
_entity_poly.entity_id
_entity_poly.type
_entity_poly.pdbx_seq_one_letter_code
_entity_poly.pdbx_strand_id
1 'polypeptide(L)'
;MKKIALFLFLLNSAFLFAQKEVSGVVKDKSGNPLPGVNIVEKGTSNGVSTDFEGGFRIKVKDGATLVFSYVGFSTVEKATSGEKISVILDESGGQILSDVVVVGSRSAKRTVVDSAVPIDVINVKDVTTQSGKLEINELLQYAAPSFNANKQSGSDGADHVDPASLRGMGPDQTLVLINGKRRHQSSLINLFGTRGRGNTGTDLNAIPAASIKRIEILRDGAAAQYGSDAIAGVINIVTNDNVKEFTGAITYGAFNTDAKGDFPEGTANTKGYRLDQKGFGNSFGKNQDFDGGSVKVAANYGVPVGTKGGYVNVTGEFLNKNKTLRPGFDFRKGFGEAEMKGVNLFVNFAVPIADKTELYVFGGSNFRDTDAYAFTRNDGERVVEEIYPGGYTPRITSKINDNSVAAGIRTESGGGWKFDFSNTLGKNKFSYDIKGTLNASLEEKSPTEFDAGGHSLLQNTTNFDVSKNYGDILGGLNLAFGTEFRIEKFEIFAGEEGSYATYDTNGVPITDPTTQSAPTIPNPDYDPADPDSSPTISRPGGSQGFPGYSPANEVNKNRTNFSLYTDAELDITQSLMVSGAVRYENYSDFGSTVNGKLASRLKITDKINLRGSVSTGFRAPSLAQIYYNLRFTNFSSGGATEVLLAPNDSEITRAFGIQKLNEEKALNASLGFTANFGDFTATVDGYLINVKDRIVLTGYFDATALGTNVDKAQFFVNGVDTKTTGLDVVVSWKKNINENRFSAALVGNINDMKIDKIKNGSLPANTFFGERDKAFLLASAPPNKFALNLNYGRKWFDAGLAFTRFSEVKLLDYQMDEDPEDYRTSPTETDAQVFENQKRAATDTYGAKIVTDLTLGFKLSKSTKLSIGANNLLNIYPDQQDDWVEAGGYWDAVQMGFNGAYYYARLGFNF
;
A
#
# COMPACT_ATOMS: atom_id res chain seq x y z
N MET A 1 33.77 -8.19 52.28
CA MET A 1 33.04 -7.10 51.58
C MET A 1 33.91 -5.87 51.28
N LYS A 2 34.73 -5.35 52.13
CA LYS A 2 35.59 -4.16 51.88
C LYS A 2 36.62 -4.38 50.73
N LYS A 3 37.14 -5.57 50.51
CA LYS A 3 38.14 -5.88 49.48
C LYS A 3 37.48 -6.04 48.06
N ILE A 4 36.18 -6.43 47.98
CA ILE A 4 35.44 -6.53 46.74
C ILE A 4 35.00 -5.13 46.26
N ALA A 5 34.63 -4.25 47.22
CA ALA A 5 34.30 -2.87 46.90
C ALA A 5 35.49 -2.06 46.38
N LEU A 6 36.69 -2.33 46.89
CA LEU A 6 37.96 -1.69 46.43
C LEU A 6 38.36 -2.21 45.04
N PHE A 7 38.07 -3.50 44.71
CA PHE A 7 38.35 -4.08 43.39
C PHE A 7 37.38 -3.56 42.33
N LEU A 8 36.09 -3.37 42.71
CA LEU A 8 35.06 -2.73 41.85
C LEU A 8 35.31 -1.22 41.65
N PHE A 9 35.91 -0.55 42.64
CA PHE A 9 36.27 0.87 42.52
C PHE A 9 37.52 1.06 41.66
N LEU A 10 38.49 0.15 41.68
CA LEU A 10 39.65 0.15 40.80
C LEU A 10 39.37 -0.27 39.37
N LEU A 11 38.28 -1.07 39.11
CA LEU A 11 37.85 -1.39 37.78
C LEU A 11 37.11 -0.20 37.11
N ASN A 12 36.53 0.75 37.88
CA ASN A 12 35.90 1.93 37.34
C ASN A 12 36.85 3.06 36.94
N SER A 13 38.13 3.01 37.38
CA SER A 13 39.10 4.07 37.09
C SER A 13 39.93 3.87 35.83
N ALA A 14 39.70 2.78 35.06
CA ALA A 14 40.55 2.41 33.91
C ALA A 14 39.99 2.85 32.53
N PHE A 15 38.85 3.58 32.44
CA PHE A 15 38.24 3.96 31.15
C PHE A 15 38.02 5.48 31.00
N LEU A 16 38.99 6.29 31.33
CA LEU A 16 39.04 7.68 30.86
C LEU A 16 39.65 7.72 29.44
N PHE A 17 38.88 7.40 28.42
CA PHE A 17 39.29 7.72 27.06
C PHE A 17 39.17 9.22 26.83
N ALA A 18 40.30 9.88 26.51
CA ALA A 18 40.27 11.27 26.10
C ALA A 18 39.41 11.43 24.82
N GLN A 19 38.26 12.14 24.92
CA GLN A 19 37.51 12.55 23.76
C GLN A 19 38.14 13.80 23.16
N LYS A 20 38.27 13.80 21.82
CA LYS A 20 38.75 14.93 21.05
C LYS A 20 37.58 15.63 20.37
N GLU A 21 37.53 16.96 20.44
CA GLU A 21 36.52 17.73 19.70
C GLU A 21 37.03 17.97 18.27
N VAL A 22 36.26 17.52 17.28
CA VAL A 22 36.51 17.70 15.86
C VAL A 22 35.45 18.60 15.29
N SER A 23 35.84 19.61 14.49
CA SER A 23 34.95 20.55 13.81
C SER A 23 35.26 20.58 12.31
N GLY A 24 34.33 21.06 11.49
CA GLY A 24 34.59 21.18 10.07
C GLY A 24 33.42 21.76 9.27
N VAL A 25 33.60 21.72 7.95
CA VAL A 25 32.57 22.17 7.00
C VAL A 25 32.40 21.13 5.89
N VAL A 26 31.16 20.85 5.52
CA VAL A 26 30.80 19.95 4.41
C VAL A 26 30.20 20.77 3.27
N LYS A 27 30.69 20.52 2.04
CA LYS A 27 30.26 21.21 0.82
C LYS A 27 30.01 20.22 -0.32
N ASP A 28 29.26 20.66 -1.34
CA ASP A 28 29.18 19.95 -2.62
C ASP A 28 30.40 20.24 -3.52
N LYS A 29 30.48 19.59 -4.69
CA LYS A 29 31.55 19.87 -5.70
C LYS A 29 31.50 21.29 -6.25
N SER A 30 30.39 21.98 -6.18
CA SER A 30 30.23 23.35 -6.62
C SER A 30 30.67 24.37 -5.57
N GLY A 31 31.05 23.90 -4.36
CA GLY A 31 31.49 24.72 -3.24
C GLY A 31 30.35 25.22 -2.34
N ASN A 32 29.09 24.84 -2.60
CA ASN A 32 27.99 25.23 -1.76
C ASN A 32 28.01 24.45 -0.44
N PRO A 33 27.72 25.08 0.71
CA PRO A 33 27.58 24.39 1.97
C PRO A 33 26.41 23.42 1.96
N LEU A 34 26.57 22.26 2.58
CA LEU A 34 25.53 21.24 2.68
C LEU A 34 24.99 21.19 4.11
N PRO A 35 23.82 21.80 4.39
CA PRO A 35 23.17 21.71 5.69
C PRO A 35 22.49 20.34 5.88
N GLY A 36 22.46 19.87 7.13
CA GLY A 36 21.79 18.62 7.46
C GLY A 36 22.56 17.34 7.06
N VAL A 37 23.82 17.43 6.65
CA VAL A 37 24.69 16.27 6.45
C VAL A 37 24.88 15.56 7.77
N ASN A 38 24.58 14.26 7.81
CA ASN A 38 24.82 13.44 8.98
C ASN A 38 26.28 13.06 9.07
N ILE A 39 26.84 13.23 10.25
CA ILE A 39 28.24 12.93 10.57
C ILE A 39 28.25 12.01 11.76
N VAL A 40 28.70 10.79 11.57
CA VAL A 40 28.68 9.74 12.59
C VAL A 40 30.08 9.21 12.83
N GLU A 41 30.47 9.04 14.08
CA GLU A 41 31.68 8.29 14.43
C GLU A 41 31.49 6.82 14.04
N LYS A 42 32.31 6.32 13.12
CA LYS A 42 32.16 5.01 12.50
C LYS A 42 32.08 3.89 13.55
N GLY A 43 30.99 3.10 13.47
CA GLY A 43 30.78 1.98 14.38
C GLY A 43 30.20 2.37 15.74
N THR A 44 29.69 3.61 15.89
CA THR A 44 29.02 4.08 17.12
C THR A 44 27.72 4.82 16.79
N SER A 45 26.91 5.10 17.81
CA SER A 45 25.74 5.98 17.68
C SER A 45 26.07 7.48 17.91
N ASN A 46 27.35 7.81 18.14
CA ASN A 46 27.79 9.19 18.34
C ASN A 46 27.83 9.95 17.03
N GLY A 47 27.09 11.03 16.90
CA GLY A 47 27.05 11.79 15.66
C GLY A 47 26.37 13.14 15.80
N VAL A 48 26.53 13.99 14.77
CA VAL A 48 25.93 15.34 14.66
C VAL A 48 25.47 15.57 13.22
N SER A 49 24.64 16.60 12.99
CA SER A 49 24.33 17.07 11.64
C SER A 49 24.99 18.42 11.41
N THR A 50 25.29 18.74 10.13
CA THR A 50 25.79 20.07 9.76
C THR A 50 24.72 21.12 9.96
N ASP A 51 25.16 22.32 10.35
CA ASP A 51 24.36 23.55 10.34
C ASP A 51 24.17 24.07 8.90
N PHE A 52 23.55 25.26 8.79
CA PHE A 52 23.21 25.87 7.48
C PHE A 52 24.39 26.32 6.65
N GLU A 53 25.52 26.53 7.29
CA GLU A 53 26.79 26.88 6.64
C GLU A 53 27.61 25.61 6.34
N GLY A 54 27.00 24.42 6.52
CA GLY A 54 27.66 23.15 6.38
C GLY A 54 28.61 22.83 7.53
N GLY A 55 28.61 23.64 8.59
CA GLY A 55 29.49 23.51 9.74
C GLY A 55 29.05 22.38 10.69
N PHE A 56 30.03 21.71 11.33
CA PHE A 56 29.74 20.70 12.35
C PHE A 56 30.78 20.72 13.46
N ARG A 57 30.38 20.19 14.62
CA ARG A 57 31.27 19.97 15.77
C ARG A 57 30.85 18.68 16.48
N ILE A 58 31.79 17.76 16.68
CA ILE A 58 31.53 16.46 17.29
C ILE A 58 32.67 16.07 18.22
N LYS A 59 32.34 15.45 19.36
CA LYS A 59 33.32 14.84 20.24
C LYS A 59 33.48 13.38 19.93
N VAL A 60 34.67 12.92 19.62
CA VAL A 60 34.98 11.56 19.19
C VAL A 60 36.20 11.00 19.89
N LYS A 61 36.39 9.71 19.83
CA LYS A 61 37.61 9.05 20.30
C LYS A 61 38.84 9.48 19.46
N ASP A 62 40.00 9.57 20.04
CA ASP A 62 41.21 9.89 19.27
C ASP A 62 41.47 8.83 18.21
N GLY A 63 41.76 9.27 16.97
CA GLY A 63 41.91 8.41 15.81
C GLY A 63 40.61 7.86 15.21
N ALA A 64 39.43 8.33 15.64
CA ALA A 64 38.15 7.90 15.09
C ALA A 64 38.03 8.24 13.60
N THR A 65 37.22 7.48 12.88
CA THR A 65 36.80 7.78 11.51
C THR A 65 35.37 8.36 11.53
N LEU A 66 35.15 9.49 10.90
CA LEU A 66 33.84 10.09 10.71
C LEU A 66 33.26 9.66 9.36
N VAL A 67 31.98 9.29 9.37
CA VAL A 67 31.17 8.95 8.19
C VAL A 67 30.25 10.13 7.90
N PHE A 68 30.40 10.72 6.73
CA PHE A 68 29.58 11.84 6.26
C PHE A 68 28.58 11.29 5.25
N SER A 69 27.31 11.39 5.55
CA SER A 69 26.24 10.94 4.66
C SER A 69 25.16 12.01 4.50
N TYR A 70 24.70 12.18 3.27
CA TYR A 70 23.65 13.11 2.93
C TYR A 70 22.81 12.55 1.78
N VAL A 71 21.50 12.78 1.81
CA VAL A 71 20.58 12.22 0.81
C VAL A 71 20.90 12.79 -0.56
N GLY A 72 21.08 11.93 -1.55
CA GLY A 72 21.48 12.32 -2.89
C GLY A 72 22.99 12.43 -3.10
N PHE A 73 23.80 12.18 -2.07
CA PHE A 73 25.26 12.26 -2.14
C PHE A 73 25.94 10.94 -1.75
N SER A 74 27.09 10.70 -2.33
CA SER A 74 27.93 9.55 -1.96
C SER A 74 28.49 9.75 -0.55
N THR A 75 28.41 8.74 0.27
CA THR A 75 28.99 8.75 1.62
C THR A 75 30.52 8.85 1.57
N VAL A 76 31.10 9.70 2.41
CA VAL A 76 32.53 9.88 2.53
C VAL A 76 32.96 9.53 3.95
N GLU A 77 34.01 8.71 4.06
CA GLU A 77 34.67 8.39 5.33
C GLU A 77 35.96 9.19 5.46
N LYS A 78 36.20 9.78 6.63
CA LYS A 78 37.38 10.56 6.88
C LYS A 78 37.92 10.32 8.29
N ALA A 79 39.18 9.94 8.40
CA ALA A 79 39.83 9.79 9.70
C ALA A 79 40.04 11.17 10.36
N THR A 80 39.89 11.24 11.69
CA THR A 80 40.07 12.46 12.49
C THR A 80 41.56 12.72 12.80
N SER A 81 42.35 13.05 11.77
CA SER A 81 43.78 13.36 11.92
C SER A 81 44.05 14.82 12.35
N GLY A 82 43.04 15.66 12.51
CA GLY A 82 43.13 17.07 12.90
C GLY A 82 41.92 17.57 13.68
N GLU A 83 41.94 18.80 14.16
CA GLU A 83 40.81 19.44 14.84
C GLU A 83 39.79 20.04 13.87
N LYS A 84 40.19 20.27 12.61
CA LYS A 84 39.33 20.83 11.56
C LYS A 84 39.35 19.96 10.30
N ILE A 85 38.17 19.57 9.78
CA ILE A 85 38.00 18.71 8.63
C ILE A 85 37.12 19.44 7.60
N SER A 86 37.57 19.52 6.33
CA SER A 86 36.74 19.92 5.21
C SER A 86 36.41 18.68 4.37
N VAL A 87 35.12 18.50 4.05
CA VAL A 87 34.61 17.36 3.28
C VAL A 87 33.82 17.87 2.09
N ILE A 88 34.05 17.26 0.93
CA ILE A 88 33.27 17.47 -0.28
C ILE A 88 32.49 16.20 -0.54
N LEU A 89 31.16 16.29 -0.66
CA LEU A 89 30.30 15.19 -1.05
C LEU A 89 29.96 15.25 -2.52
N ASP A 90 29.90 14.08 -3.15
CA ASP A 90 29.54 13.92 -4.56
C ASP A 90 28.09 13.47 -4.68
N GLU A 91 27.30 14.05 -5.60
CA GLU A 91 25.95 13.58 -5.88
C GLU A 91 25.95 12.11 -6.32
N SER A 92 25.04 11.33 -5.77
CA SER A 92 24.88 9.90 -6.10
C SER A 92 23.48 9.63 -6.66
N GLY A 93 23.39 8.86 -7.75
CA GLY A 93 22.11 8.36 -8.27
C GLY A 93 21.84 6.90 -7.84
N GLY A 94 20.64 6.60 -7.38
CA GLY A 94 20.16 5.24 -7.10
C GLY A 94 20.04 4.87 -5.61
N GLN A 95 19.60 3.65 -5.33
CA GLN A 95 19.40 3.13 -3.96
C GLN A 95 20.73 3.14 -3.16
N ILE A 96 20.75 3.81 -2.00
CA ILE A 96 21.99 4.06 -1.25
C ILE A 96 21.88 3.38 0.11
N LEU A 97 22.68 2.34 0.33
CA LEU A 97 22.77 1.61 1.60
C LEU A 97 23.53 2.37 2.71
N SER A 98 24.15 3.49 2.38
CA SER A 98 24.87 4.36 3.32
C SER A 98 24.04 5.53 3.85
N ASP A 99 22.78 5.65 3.43
CA ASP A 99 21.88 6.70 3.90
C ASP A 99 21.47 6.49 5.35
N VAL A 100 21.36 7.58 6.09
CA VAL A 100 20.82 7.57 7.45
C VAL A 100 19.32 7.41 7.39
N VAL A 101 18.81 6.43 8.12
CA VAL A 101 17.39 6.08 8.16
C VAL A 101 16.71 6.62 9.41
N VAL A 102 15.42 6.90 9.31
CA VAL A 102 14.59 7.37 10.41
C VAL A 102 13.80 6.21 11.04
N VAL A 103 13.53 5.15 10.24
CA VAL A 103 12.81 3.96 10.74
C VAL A 103 13.76 2.87 11.25
N GLY A 104 13.24 2.01 12.11
CA GLY A 104 13.95 0.84 12.65
C GLY A 104 14.93 1.15 13.77
N SER A 105 15.23 2.43 14.00
CA SER A 105 16.01 2.92 15.15
C SER A 105 15.49 4.29 15.58
N ARG A 106 15.41 4.52 16.88
CA ARG A 106 15.14 5.86 17.44
C ARG A 106 16.43 6.62 17.74
N SER A 107 17.56 6.00 17.45
CA SER A 107 18.85 6.67 17.42
C SER A 107 18.94 7.49 16.14
N ALA A 108 18.98 8.80 16.25
CA ALA A 108 19.21 9.66 15.10
C ALA A 108 20.60 9.33 14.54
N LYS A 109 20.68 8.57 13.38
CA LYS A 109 21.95 8.46 12.61
C LYS A 109 22.47 7.04 12.33
N ARG A 110 21.60 6.01 12.30
CA ARG A 110 21.97 4.69 11.75
C ARG A 110 21.88 4.71 10.24
N THR A 111 22.85 4.13 9.58
CA THR A 111 22.79 3.83 8.15
C THR A 111 22.06 2.51 7.91
N VAL A 112 21.62 2.25 6.68
CA VAL A 112 21.01 0.97 6.28
C VAL A 112 21.92 -0.22 6.61
N VAL A 113 23.23 -0.06 6.38
CA VAL A 113 24.23 -1.13 6.63
C VAL A 113 24.44 -1.37 8.13
N ASP A 114 24.32 -0.33 8.96
CA ASP A 114 24.52 -0.42 10.41
C ASP A 114 23.22 -0.75 11.17
N SER A 115 22.10 -0.86 10.48
CA SER A 115 20.81 -1.23 11.08
C SER A 115 20.77 -2.70 11.50
N ALA A 116 20.19 -2.99 12.67
CA ALA A 116 19.93 -4.36 13.14
C ALA A 116 18.79 -5.06 12.41
N VAL A 117 18.06 -4.31 11.59
CA VAL A 117 16.87 -4.77 10.87
C VAL A 117 16.96 -4.38 9.39
N PRO A 118 16.29 -5.13 8.48
CA PRO A 118 16.32 -4.83 7.04
C PRO A 118 15.53 -3.55 6.71
N ILE A 119 16.22 -2.61 6.07
CA ILE A 119 15.63 -1.34 5.61
C ILE A 119 16.04 -1.09 4.17
N ASP A 120 15.07 -0.76 3.31
CA ASP A 120 15.33 -0.23 1.98
C ASP A 120 15.15 1.28 1.98
N VAL A 121 15.99 2.00 1.25
CA VAL A 121 15.86 3.44 1.02
C VAL A 121 15.72 3.67 -0.48
N ILE A 122 14.58 4.23 -0.88
CA ILE A 122 14.23 4.51 -2.26
C ILE A 122 14.21 6.03 -2.45
N ASN A 123 15.12 6.56 -3.25
CA ASN A 123 15.11 7.95 -3.65
C ASN A 123 14.05 8.14 -4.74
N VAL A 124 12.95 8.84 -4.42
CA VAL A 124 11.81 8.98 -5.34
C VAL A 124 12.17 9.79 -6.58
N LYS A 125 13.01 10.80 -6.46
CA LYS A 125 13.48 11.61 -7.61
C LYS A 125 14.20 10.73 -8.65
N ASP A 126 15.02 9.79 -8.21
CA ASP A 126 15.77 8.90 -9.11
C ASP A 126 14.82 7.93 -9.84
N VAL A 127 13.92 7.29 -9.09
CA VAL A 127 12.96 6.32 -9.67
C VAL A 127 11.99 7.01 -10.63
N THR A 128 11.45 8.17 -10.26
CA THR A 128 10.51 8.92 -11.11
C THR A 128 11.15 9.47 -12.38
N THR A 129 12.44 9.82 -12.36
CA THR A 129 13.14 10.30 -13.55
C THR A 129 13.56 9.18 -14.50
N GLN A 130 13.57 7.95 -14.04
CA GLN A 130 13.97 6.75 -14.78
C GLN A 130 12.79 5.84 -15.15
N SER A 131 11.54 6.29 -14.96
CA SER A 131 10.36 5.51 -15.31
C SER A 131 9.19 6.42 -15.72
N GLY A 132 8.24 5.86 -16.50
CA GLY A 132 6.97 6.50 -16.85
C GLY A 132 5.88 6.34 -15.80
N LYS A 133 6.20 5.78 -14.63
CA LYS A 133 5.23 5.47 -13.58
C LYS A 133 4.72 6.77 -12.95
N LEU A 134 3.40 6.83 -12.77
CA LEU A 134 2.73 8.07 -12.38
C LEU A 134 2.42 8.13 -10.88
N GLU A 135 2.17 6.99 -10.26
CA GLU A 135 1.68 6.85 -8.88
C GLU A 135 2.70 6.15 -7.98
N ILE A 136 2.61 6.36 -6.66
CA ILE A 136 3.58 5.80 -5.70
C ILE A 136 3.51 4.27 -5.68
N ASN A 137 2.31 3.70 -5.73
CA ASN A 137 2.13 2.25 -5.77
C ASN A 137 2.85 1.61 -6.96
N GLU A 138 2.74 2.23 -8.14
CA GLU A 138 3.45 1.79 -9.35
C GLU A 138 4.97 1.88 -9.19
N LEU A 139 5.46 2.97 -8.58
CA LEU A 139 6.89 3.15 -8.31
C LEU A 139 7.42 2.06 -7.37
N LEU A 140 6.71 1.79 -6.26
CA LEU A 140 7.12 0.80 -5.27
C LEU A 140 7.02 -0.64 -5.78
N GLN A 141 6.04 -0.96 -6.64
CA GLN A 141 5.88 -2.28 -7.26
C GLN A 141 7.17 -2.76 -7.95
N TYR A 142 7.93 -1.84 -8.55
CA TYR A 142 9.14 -2.15 -9.31
C TYR A 142 10.45 -1.80 -8.57
N ALA A 143 10.39 -0.95 -7.55
CA ALA A 143 11.56 -0.49 -6.80
C ALA A 143 11.79 -1.26 -5.49
N ALA A 144 10.73 -1.80 -4.87
CA ALA A 144 10.82 -2.51 -3.60
C ALA A 144 10.68 -4.03 -3.79
N PRO A 145 11.55 -4.86 -3.16
CA PRO A 145 11.58 -6.30 -3.41
C PRO A 145 10.24 -7.00 -3.11
N SER A 146 9.69 -6.76 -1.95
CA SER A 146 8.52 -7.48 -1.41
C SER A 146 7.21 -6.68 -1.45
N PHE A 147 7.18 -5.53 -2.12
CA PHE A 147 5.98 -4.70 -2.29
C PHE A 147 5.21 -5.10 -3.54
N ASN A 148 3.90 -5.29 -3.43
CA ASN A 148 3.02 -5.63 -4.55
C ASN A 148 1.78 -4.74 -4.51
N ALA A 149 1.46 -4.11 -5.64
CA ALA A 149 0.27 -3.30 -5.86
C ALA A 149 -0.13 -3.41 -7.32
N ASN A 150 -1.25 -4.04 -7.60
CA ASN A 150 -1.76 -4.21 -8.94
C ASN A 150 -3.05 -3.42 -9.13
N LYS A 151 -3.24 -2.86 -10.33
CA LYS A 151 -4.52 -2.25 -10.71
C LYS A 151 -5.59 -3.34 -10.74
N GLN A 152 -6.77 -3.01 -10.26
CA GLN A 152 -7.92 -3.89 -10.25
C GLN A 152 -8.96 -3.40 -11.25
N SER A 153 -9.90 -4.27 -11.64
CA SER A 153 -11.05 -3.94 -12.48
C SER A 153 -12.23 -4.81 -12.09
N GLY A 154 -13.42 -4.21 -11.93
CA GLY A 154 -14.61 -4.91 -11.48
C GLY A 154 -14.68 -5.19 -10.00
N SER A 155 -13.95 -4.42 -9.21
CA SER A 155 -13.83 -4.61 -7.76
C SER A 155 -14.48 -3.47 -6.95
N ASP A 156 -15.40 -2.76 -7.56
CA ASP A 156 -16.16 -1.63 -7.01
C ASP A 156 -15.27 -0.54 -6.41
N GLY A 157 -14.87 -0.66 -5.16
CA GLY A 157 -14.01 0.32 -4.49
C GLY A 157 -12.53 0.19 -4.81
N ALA A 158 -12.02 -1.04 -4.99
CA ALA A 158 -10.60 -1.29 -5.22
C ALA A 158 -10.12 -0.80 -6.61
N ASP A 159 -11.02 -0.60 -7.55
CA ASP A 159 -10.74 0.03 -8.85
C ASP A 159 -10.26 1.48 -8.70
N HIS A 160 -10.57 2.12 -7.56
CA HIS A 160 -10.30 3.54 -7.28
C HIS A 160 -9.12 3.76 -6.34
N VAL A 161 -8.72 2.71 -5.58
CA VAL A 161 -7.59 2.72 -4.61
C VAL A 161 -6.86 1.40 -4.71
N ASP A 162 -5.70 1.38 -5.28
CA ASP A 162 -4.92 0.15 -5.48
C ASP A 162 -4.53 -0.50 -4.15
N PRO A 163 -5.04 -1.69 -3.80
CA PRO A 163 -4.61 -2.40 -2.62
C PRO A 163 -3.13 -2.75 -2.73
N ALA A 164 -2.35 -2.39 -1.72
CA ALA A 164 -0.91 -2.64 -1.68
C ALA A 164 -0.54 -3.62 -0.57
N SER A 165 0.33 -4.56 -0.86
CA SER A 165 0.82 -5.54 0.11
C SER A 165 2.34 -5.52 0.23
N LEU A 166 2.83 -5.85 1.43
CA LEU A 166 4.24 -6.10 1.70
C LEU A 166 4.40 -7.55 2.13
N ARG A 167 5.31 -8.31 1.49
CA ARG A 167 5.54 -9.73 1.79
C ARG A 167 4.27 -10.60 1.68
N GLY A 168 3.33 -10.24 0.80
CA GLY A 168 2.06 -10.95 0.63
C GLY A 168 1.06 -10.80 1.79
N MET A 169 1.36 -9.92 2.76
CA MET A 169 0.43 -9.63 3.86
C MET A 169 -0.71 -8.71 3.40
N GLY A 170 -1.78 -8.60 4.19
CA GLY A 170 -2.87 -7.67 3.92
C GLY A 170 -2.42 -6.21 3.86
N PRO A 171 -3.12 -5.36 3.10
CA PRO A 171 -2.80 -3.94 3.01
C PRO A 171 -2.80 -3.22 4.36
N ASP A 172 -3.63 -3.66 5.30
CA ASP A 172 -3.75 -3.13 6.65
C ASP A 172 -2.75 -3.74 7.66
N GLN A 173 -1.91 -4.69 7.22
CA GLN A 173 -0.83 -5.27 8.01
C GLN A 173 0.53 -4.60 7.75
N THR A 174 0.52 -3.47 7.03
CA THR A 174 1.68 -2.62 6.76
C THR A 174 1.41 -1.21 7.26
N LEU A 175 2.22 -0.74 8.20
CA LEU A 175 2.08 0.61 8.74
C LEU A 175 2.70 1.64 7.80
N VAL A 176 2.00 2.74 7.55
CA VAL A 176 2.52 3.88 6.79
C VAL A 176 2.74 5.07 7.71
N LEU A 177 3.91 5.70 7.59
CA LEU A 177 4.31 6.91 8.30
C LEU A 177 4.65 8.02 7.29
N ILE A 178 4.44 9.27 7.69
CA ILE A 178 4.99 10.46 7.01
C ILE A 178 5.88 11.19 8.03
N ASN A 179 7.14 11.38 7.70
CA ASN A 179 8.14 11.97 8.59
C ASN A 179 8.14 11.33 10.00
N GLY A 180 7.94 10.02 10.08
CA GLY A 180 7.90 9.26 11.33
C GLY A 180 6.59 9.35 12.12
N LYS A 181 5.56 10.06 11.64
CA LYS A 181 4.23 10.14 12.27
C LYS A 181 3.23 9.29 11.49
N ARG A 182 2.32 8.60 12.21
CA ARG A 182 1.34 7.66 11.64
C ARG A 182 0.42 8.34 10.62
N ARG A 183 0.30 7.77 9.42
CA ARG A 183 -0.69 8.12 8.41
C ARG A 183 -2.00 7.39 8.72
N HIS A 184 -3.14 8.06 8.53
CA HIS A 184 -4.45 7.42 8.63
C HIS A 184 -4.70 6.44 7.49
N GLN A 185 -5.58 5.48 7.73
CA GLN A 185 -6.04 4.53 6.71
C GLN A 185 -7.12 5.15 5.82
N SER A 186 -7.38 4.52 4.67
CA SER A 186 -8.56 4.76 3.85
C SER A 186 -9.82 4.27 4.58
N SER A 187 -10.96 4.87 4.29
CA SER A 187 -12.26 4.39 4.74
C SER A 187 -12.74 3.16 3.94
N LEU A 188 -12.10 2.87 2.81
CA LEU A 188 -12.44 1.76 1.95
C LEU A 188 -12.06 0.42 2.59
N ILE A 189 -12.97 -0.55 2.51
CA ILE A 189 -12.71 -1.96 2.72
C ILE A 189 -12.83 -2.70 1.39
N ASN A 190 -11.88 -3.57 1.09
CA ASN A 190 -11.87 -4.33 -0.15
C ASN A 190 -12.80 -5.54 -0.01
N LEU A 191 -13.84 -5.64 -0.84
CA LEU A 191 -14.88 -6.67 -0.71
C LEU A 191 -14.91 -7.64 -1.88
N PHE A 192 -14.97 -7.12 -3.10
CA PHE A 192 -15.24 -7.92 -4.30
C PHE A 192 -13.96 -8.18 -5.07
N GLY A 193 -13.83 -9.38 -5.65
CA GLY A 193 -12.87 -9.80 -6.66
C GLY A 193 -11.46 -9.20 -6.60
N THR A 194 -10.96 -8.87 -5.42
CA THR A 194 -9.75 -8.07 -5.28
C THR A 194 -8.74 -8.71 -4.36
N ARG A 195 -7.47 -8.42 -4.61
CA ARG A 195 -6.41 -8.72 -3.66
C ARG A 195 -6.56 -7.90 -2.41
N GLY A 196 -6.26 -8.51 -1.29
CA GLY A 196 -6.52 -7.91 0.00
C GLY A 196 -8.00 -7.90 0.38
N ARG A 197 -8.82 -8.83 -0.19
CA ARG A 197 -10.23 -8.99 0.18
C ARG A 197 -10.39 -9.09 1.69
N GLY A 198 -11.33 -8.30 2.22
CA GLY A 198 -11.60 -8.19 3.65
C GLY A 198 -10.69 -7.24 4.41
N ASN A 199 -9.69 -6.64 3.77
CA ASN A 199 -8.76 -5.72 4.41
C ASN A 199 -9.05 -4.25 4.06
N THR A 200 -8.66 -3.35 4.96
CA THR A 200 -8.52 -1.91 4.70
C THR A 200 -7.06 -1.63 4.31
N GLY A 201 -6.64 -0.38 4.26
CA GLY A 201 -5.23 -0.05 4.01
C GLY A 201 -5.03 1.46 3.93
N THR A 202 -3.80 1.88 3.75
CA THR A 202 -3.48 3.28 3.52
C THR A 202 -3.42 3.57 2.03
N ASP A 203 -4.12 4.62 1.59
CA ASP A 203 -4.03 5.11 0.22
C ASP A 203 -2.71 5.87 0.01
N LEU A 204 -1.72 5.18 -0.53
CA LEU A 204 -0.41 5.78 -0.84
C LEU A 204 -0.49 6.78 -2.00
N ASN A 205 -1.42 6.58 -2.93
CA ASN A 205 -1.58 7.45 -4.10
C ASN A 205 -2.22 8.82 -3.74
N ALA A 206 -2.74 8.97 -2.52
CA ALA A 206 -3.18 10.25 -1.98
C ALA A 206 -2.01 11.18 -1.59
N ILE A 207 -0.77 10.71 -1.63
CA ILE A 207 0.43 11.48 -1.29
C ILE A 207 1.15 11.85 -2.60
N PRO A 208 1.36 13.15 -2.90
CA PRO A 208 2.00 13.53 -4.16
C PRO A 208 3.47 13.07 -4.21
N ALA A 209 3.82 12.30 -5.24
CA ALA A 209 5.18 11.78 -5.41
C ALA A 209 6.25 12.88 -5.45
N ALA A 210 5.90 14.07 -5.97
CA ALA A 210 6.78 15.22 -6.00
C ALA A 210 7.08 15.85 -4.62
N SER A 211 6.28 15.55 -3.59
CA SER A 211 6.55 15.98 -2.21
C SER A 211 7.56 15.09 -1.48
N ILE A 212 7.94 13.96 -2.07
CA ILE A 212 8.70 12.91 -1.39
C ILE A 212 10.18 13.04 -1.74
N LYS A 213 11.01 13.12 -0.71
CA LYS A 213 12.47 13.06 -0.79
C LYS A 213 12.95 11.62 -0.95
N ARG A 214 12.47 10.73 -0.07
CA ARG A 214 12.75 9.29 -0.10
C ARG A 214 11.65 8.50 0.61
N ILE A 215 11.59 7.23 0.30
CA ILE A 215 10.75 6.25 1.01
C ILE A 215 11.68 5.26 1.71
N GLU A 216 11.45 5.04 2.99
CA GLU A 216 12.16 4.05 3.80
C GLU A 216 11.20 2.90 4.09
N ILE A 217 11.58 1.67 3.74
CA ILE A 217 10.78 0.47 3.97
C ILE A 217 11.51 -0.41 4.98
N LEU A 218 10.99 -0.45 6.19
CA LEU A 218 11.44 -1.38 7.22
C LEU A 218 10.72 -2.72 6.98
N ARG A 219 11.47 -3.72 6.53
CA ARG A 219 10.96 -5.07 6.24
C ARG A 219 11.11 -5.98 7.46
N ASP A 220 10.51 -5.61 8.58
CA ASP A 220 10.54 -6.37 9.83
C ASP A 220 9.34 -6.02 10.71
N GLY A 221 8.91 -6.96 11.55
CA GLY A 221 7.88 -6.66 12.54
C GLY A 221 8.31 -5.53 13.47
N ALA A 222 7.48 -4.50 13.62
CA ALA A 222 7.86 -3.29 14.32
C ALA A 222 6.77 -2.73 15.25
N ALA A 223 5.79 -3.56 15.63
CA ALA A 223 4.69 -3.14 16.48
C ALA A 223 5.15 -2.67 17.87
N ALA A 224 6.23 -3.22 18.42
CA ALA A 224 6.83 -2.76 19.68
C ALA A 224 7.36 -1.32 19.59
N GLN A 225 7.75 -0.85 18.39
CA GLN A 225 8.28 0.50 18.17
C GLN A 225 7.22 1.49 17.69
N TYR A 226 6.29 1.05 16.82
CA TYR A 226 5.37 1.93 16.09
C TYR A 226 3.89 1.62 16.33
N GLY A 227 3.57 0.53 17.05
CA GLY A 227 2.21 0.14 17.39
C GLY A 227 1.54 -0.76 16.33
N SER A 228 0.22 -0.83 16.42
CA SER A 228 -0.66 -1.63 15.55
C SER A 228 -0.31 -1.48 14.06
N ASP A 229 -0.60 -2.52 13.26
CA ASP A 229 -0.48 -2.57 11.81
C ASP A 229 0.94 -2.84 11.28
N ALA A 230 1.98 -2.72 12.11
CA ALA A 230 3.37 -2.97 11.73
C ALA A 230 3.74 -4.47 11.82
N ILE A 231 2.93 -5.35 11.20
CA ILE A 231 3.17 -6.80 11.12
C ILE A 231 4.15 -7.12 9.99
N ALA A 232 3.83 -6.75 8.76
CA ALA A 232 4.66 -7.00 7.58
C ALA A 232 5.90 -6.09 7.56
N GLY A 233 5.72 -4.87 8.06
CA GLY A 233 6.74 -3.83 8.09
C GLY A 233 6.18 -2.43 8.23
N VAL A 234 7.06 -1.44 7.98
CA VAL A 234 6.72 -0.01 8.04
C VAL A 234 7.22 0.69 6.79
N ILE A 235 6.36 1.48 6.16
CA ILE A 235 6.72 2.38 5.06
C ILE A 235 6.75 3.80 5.60
N ASN A 236 7.93 4.41 5.68
CA ASN A 236 8.06 5.80 6.10
C ASN A 236 8.37 6.71 4.91
N ILE A 237 7.51 7.66 4.67
CA ILE A 237 7.64 8.66 3.62
C ILE A 237 8.30 9.90 4.22
N VAL A 238 9.53 10.19 3.77
CA VAL A 238 10.26 11.40 4.16
C VAL A 238 10.02 12.46 3.09
N THR A 239 9.48 13.59 3.50
CA THR A 239 9.06 14.66 2.58
C THR A 239 10.20 15.65 2.29
N ASN A 240 10.07 16.38 1.17
CA ASN A 240 11.04 17.38 0.74
C ASN A 240 11.14 18.55 1.72
N ASP A 241 12.37 18.94 2.00
CA ASP A 241 12.78 20.07 2.84
C ASP A 241 13.70 21.06 2.11
N ASN A 242 13.90 20.87 0.80
CA ASN A 242 14.74 21.71 -0.05
C ASN A 242 14.23 23.15 -0.08
N VAL A 243 15.14 24.11 -0.10
CA VAL A 243 14.85 25.55 -0.24
C VAL A 243 15.58 26.16 -1.42
N LYS A 244 14.97 27.15 -2.06
CA LYS A 244 15.51 27.85 -3.23
C LYS A 244 15.79 26.93 -4.43
N GLU A 245 15.16 25.80 -4.47
CA GLU A 245 15.22 24.83 -5.57
C GLU A 245 13.78 24.61 -6.06
N PHE A 246 13.53 24.96 -7.32
CA PHE A 246 12.28 24.59 -8.00
C PHE A 246 12.48 23.29 -8.73
N THR A 247 11.63 22.31 -8.45
CA THR A 247 11.55 21.08 -9.24
C THR A 247 10.15 20.94 -9.82
N GLY A 248 10.06 20.61 -11.09
CA GLY A 248 8.78 20.40 -11.75
C GLY A 248 8.87 19.36 -12.85
N ALA A 249 7.74 18.79 -13.23
CA ALA A 249 7.68 17.86 -14.34
C ALA A 249 6.29 17.88 -15.00
N ILE A 250 6.27 17.72 -16.31
CA ILE A 250 5.08 17.43 -17.10
C ILE A 250 5.32 16.08 -17.76
N THR A 251 4.42 15.13 -17.52
CA THR A 251 4.45 13.80 -18.11
C THR A 251 3.18 13.59 -18.92
N TYR A 252 3.34 13.10 -20.14
CA TYR A 252 2.25 12.67 -21.02
C TYR A 252 2.52 11.25 -21.46
N GLY A 253 1.47 10.40 -21.52
CA GLY A 253 1.60 9.04 -22.01
C GLY A 253 0.25 8.41 -22.32
N ALA A 254 0.31 7.23 -22.95
CA ALA A 254 -0.86 6.43 -23.28
C ALA A 254 -0.46 4.96 -23.44
N PHE A 255 -1.45 4.06 -23.29
CA PHE A 255 -1.27 2.63 -23.49
C PHE A 255 -1.50 2.26 -24.97
N ASN A 256 -0.71 1.32 -25.47
CA ASN A 256 -0.98 0.65 -26.72
C ASN A 256 -2.18 -0.31 -26.51
N THR A 257 -3.15 -0.26 -27.40
CA THR A 257 -4.38 -1.09 -27.35
C THR A 257 -4.26 -2.41 -28.09
N ASP A 258 -3.12 -2.70 -28.72
CA ASP A 258 -2.89 -3.94 -29.46
C ASP A 258 -2.75 -5.12 -28.48
N ALA A 259 -3.89 -5.61 -28.00
CA ALA A 259 -3.98 -6.77 -27.15
C ALA A 259 -3.67 -8.04 -27.95
N LYS A 260 -2.82 -8.91 -27.41
CA LYS A 260 -2.43 -10.19 -28.03
C LYS A 260 -3.15 -11.33 -27.32
N GLY A 261 -3.77 -12.21 -28.10
CA GLY A 261 -4.43 -13.43 -27.60
C GLY A 261 -5.42 -13.97 -28.61
N ASP A 262 -5.94 -15.16 -28.33
CA ASP A 262 -7.02 -15.79 -29.06
C ASP A 262 -8.33 -15.35 -28.43
N PHE A 263 -9.08 -14.51 -29.12
CA PHE A 263 -10.36 -14.02 -28.65
C PHE A 263 -11.49 -14.74 -29.36
N PRO A 264 -12.63 -15.05 -28.72
CA PRO A 264 -13.78 -15.67 -29.34
C PRO A 264 -14.26 -14.89 -30.56
N GLU A 265 -14.77 -15.61 -31.59
CA GLU A 265 -15.33 -15.02 -32.79
C GLU A 265 -16.51 -14.12 -32.42
N GLY A 266 -16.51 -12.87 -32.87
CA GLY A 266 -17.50 -11.87 -32.49
C GLY A 266 -17.12 -11.04 -31.26
N THR A 267 -16.04 -11.36 -30.55
CA THR A 267 -15.50 -10.49 -29.52
C THR A 267 -15.14 -9.14 -30.11
N ALA A 268 -15.65 -8.12 -29.53
CA ALA A 268 -15.33 -6.77 -29.94
C ALA A 268 -13.82 -6.59 -29.98
N ASN A 269 -13.41 -6.30 -31.15
CA ASN A 269 -12.11 -6.10 -31.67
C ASN A 269 -10.97 -5.94 -30.67
N THR A 270 -9.92 -6.69 -30.84
CA THR A 270 -8.67 -6.70 -30.12
C THR A 270 -7.91 -5.37 -30.14
N LYS A 271 -8.33 -4.38 -30.93
CA LYS A 271 -7.77 -3.02 -31.00
C LYS A 271 -8.74 -1.99 -30.43
N GLY A 272 -8.63 -1.74 -29.10
CA GLY A 272 -9.19 -0.57 -28.45
C GLY A 272 -10.64 -0.26 -28.77
N TYR A 273 -11.55 -1.19 -28.49
CA TYR A 273 -12.94 -0.89 -28.65
C TYR A 273 -13.37 0.18 -27.63
N ARG A 274 -14.38 0.97 -27.95
CA ARG A 274 -14.98 1.94 -27.05
C ARG A 274 -16.43 1.52 -26.79
N LEU A 275 -16.80 1.50 -25.51
CA LEU A 275 -18.20 1.71 -25.19
C LEU A 275 -18.56 3.16 -25.52
N ASP A 276 -19.74 3.41 -26.01
CA ASP A 276 -20.19 4.78 -26.16
C ASP A 276 -20.23 5.48 -24.78
N GLN A 277 -20.25 6.80 -24.77
CA GLN A 277 -20.21 7.58 -23.52
C GLN A 277 -21.41 7.32 -22.60
N LYS A 278 -22.44 6.66 -23.07
CA LYS A 278 -23.66 6.34 -22.32
C LYS A 278 -23.67 4.91 -21.77
N GLY A 279 -22.68 4.07 -22.13
CA GLY A 279 -22.65 2.66 -21.75
C GLY A 279 -23.66 1.79 -22.53
N PHE A 280 -24.22 2.28 -23.65
CA PHE A 280 -25.13 1.52 -24.49
C PHE A 280 -24.44 0.30 -25.06
N GLY A 281 -25.05 -0.88 -24.88
CA GLY A 281 -24.59 -2.11 -25.45
C GLY A 281 -24.41 -2.01 -26.96
N ASN A 282 -23.27 -2.45 -27.45
CA ASN A 282 -22.92 -2.71 -28.86
C ASN A 282 -22.52 -1.55 -29.76
N SER A 283 -22.53 -0.29 -29.36
CA SER A 283 -21.88 0.75 -30.17
C SER A 283 -20.39 0.83 -29.85
N PHE A 284 -19.63 -0.08 -30.44
CA PHE A 284 -18.18 0.00 -30.46
C PHE A 284 -17.75 1.20 -31.28
N GLY A 285 -17.14 2.18 -30.62
CA GLY A 285 -16.54 3.31 -31.32
C GLY A 285 -15.40 2.87 -32.25
N LYS A 286 -14.83 3.80 -32.99
CA LYS A 286 -13.67 3.53 -33.86
C LYS A 286 -12.53 2.93 -33.05
N ASN A 287 -11.87 1.90 -33.61
CA ASN A 287 -10.64 1.37 -33.10
C ASN A 287 -9.64 2.48 -32.85
N GLN A 288 -8.98 2.46 -31.70
CA GLN A 288 -7.92 3.37 -31.35
C GLN A 288 -6.64 2.59 -31.14
N ASP A 289 -5.53 3.10 -31.69
CA ASP A 289 -4.21 2.49 -31.47
C ASP A 289 -3.70 2.74 -30.05
N PHE A 290 -4.23 3.79 -29.36
CA PHE A 290 -3.87 4.18 -28.00
C PHE A 290 -5.10 4.57 -27.20
N ASP A 291 -5.10 4.20 -25.91
CA ASP A 291 -6.07 4.63 -24.90
C ASP A 291 -5.40 4.97 -23.55
N GLY A 292 -6.18 5.22 -22.50
CA GLY A 292 -5.65 5.53 -21.17
C GLY A 292 -4.73 6.74 -21.18
N GLY A 293 -4.97 7.68 -22.12
CA GLY A 293 -4.19 8.91 -22.23
C GLY A 293 -4.08 9.63 -20.90
N SER A 294 -2.87 9.93 -20.46
CA SER A 294 -2.63 10.52 -19.13
C SER A 294 -1.75 11.75 -19.22
N VAL A 295 -2.06 12.74 -18.38
CA VAL A 295 -1.26 13.96 -18.16
C VAL A 295 -1.03 14.11 -16.68
N LYS A 296 0.25 14.19 -16.28
CA LYS A 296 0.66 14.54 -14.92
C LYS A 296 1.49 15.80 -14.92
N VAL A 297 1.10 16.78 -14.11
CA VAL A 297 1.87 18.01 -13.87
C VAL A 297 2.21 18.05 -12.39
N ALA A 298 3.48 18.21 -12.06
CA ALA A 298 3.94 18.31 -10.69
C ALA A 298 4.94 19.45 -10.53
N ALA A 299 4.86 20.14 -9.40
CA ALA A 299 5.79 21.20 -9.03
C ALA A 299 6.05 21.19 -7.53
N ASN A 300 7.30 21.42 -7.14
CA ASN A 300 7.74 21.57 -5.76
C ASN A 300 8.66 22.78 -5.65
N TYR A 301 8.47 23.57 -4.61
CA TYR A 301 9.34 24.72 -4.31
C TYR A 301 9.45 24.94 -2.80
N GLY A 302 10.65 25.23 -2.36
CA GLY A 302 10.91 25.54 -0.95
C GLY A 302 11.40 26.97 -0.74
N VAL A 303 10.89 27.63 0.28
CA VAL A 303 11.24 28.99 0.70
C VAL A 303 11.88 28.94 2.08
N PRO A 304 13.08 29.55 2.28
CA PRO A 304 13.67 29.65 3.60
C PRO A 304 12.83 30.61 4.50
N VAL A 305 12.68 30.26 5.76
CA VAL A 305 11.94 31.04 6.78
C VAL A 305 12.88 31.43 7.90
N GLY A 306 13.00 32.73 8.14
CA GLY A 306 13.93 33.28 9.15
C GLY A 306 15.40 33.09 8.74
N THR A 307 16.30 33.31 9.70
CA THR A 307 17.77 33.26 9.50
C THR A 307 18.40 32.01 10.13
N LYS A 308 17.62 31.21 10.89
CA LYS A 308 18.10 30.04 11.63
C LYS A 308 17.74 28.71 10.95
N GLY A 309 17.40 28.77 9.63
CA GLY A 309 17.20 27.60 8.78
C GLY A 309 15.80 26.99 8.81
N GLY A 310 14.82 27.78 9.15
CA GLY A 310 13.44 27.41 8.90
C GLY A 310 13.13 27.35 7.42
N TYR A 311 12.14 26.55 7.04
CA TYR A 311 11.69 26.39 5.67
C TYR A 311 10.18 26.18 5.56
N VAL A 312 9.64 26.52 4.40
CA VAL A 312 8.34 26.08 3.90
C VAL A 312 8.58 25.46 2.53
N ASN A 313 8.22 24.19 2.38
CA ASN A 313 8.26 23.48 1.10
C ASN A 313 6.82 23.17 0.68
N VAL A 314 6.46 23.56 -0.54
CA VAL A 314 5.10 23.41 -1.09
C VAL A 314 5.17 22.56 -2.35
N THR A 315 4.27 21.59 -2.45
CA THR A 315 4.10 20.72 -3.61
C THR A 315 2.68 20.82 -4.13
N GLY A 316 2.55 20.97 -5.45
CA GLY A 316 1.30 20.81 -6.18
C GLY A 316 1.44 19.71 -7.23
N GLU A 317 0.44 18.86 -7.36
CA GLU A 317 0.39 17.81 -8.37
C GLU A 317 -1.02 17.70 -8.96
N PHE A 318 -1.09 17.61 -10.27
CA PHE A 318 -2.31 17.33 -11.02
C PHE A 318 -2.09 16.06 -11.85
N LEU A 319 -3.05 15.15 -11.80
CA LEU A 319 -3.07 13.94 -12.62
C LEU A 319 -4.45 13.80 -13.26
N ASN A 320 -4.46 13.63 -14.59
CA ASN A 320 -5.63 13.20 -15.32
C ASN A 320 -5.26 11.96 -16.12
N LYS A 321 -6.00 10.89 -15.94
CA LYS A 321 -5.80 9.60 -16.58
C LYS A 321 -7.17 9.11 -17.08
N ASN A 322 -7.26 8.90 -18.40
CA ASN A 322 -8.48 8.38 -19.01
C ASN A 322 -8.60 6.86 -18.79
N LYS A 323 -9.82 6.33 -18.91
CA LYS A 323 -10.07 4.87 -18.88
C LYS A 323 -9.24 4.15 -19.93
N THR A 324 -8.85 2.92 -19.58
CA THR A 324 -8.46 1.93 -20.58
C THR A 324 -9.62 0.98 -20.83
N LEU A 325 -9.66 0.40 -22.01
CA LEU A 325 -10.56 -0.71 -22.33
C LEU A 325 -9.76 -1.86 -22.90
N ARG A 326 -10.02 -3.04 -22.38
CA ARG A 326 -9.42 -4.30 -22.81
C ARG A 326 -10.53 -5.31 -23.11
N PRO A 327 -10.29 -6.30 -23.96
CA PRO A 327 -11.27 -7.35 -24.18
C PRO A 327 -11.75 -7.99 -22.89
N GLY A 328 -13.05 -8.13 -22.78
CA GLY A 328 -13.75 -8.76 -21.67
C GLY A 328 -14.90 -9.60 -22.20
N PHE A 329 -15.42 -10.51 -21.35
CA PHE A 329 -16.58 -11.31 -21.65
C PHE A 329 -17.83 -10.44 -21.82
N ASP A 330 -18.91 -10.99 -22.36
CA ASP A 330 -20.11 -10.23 -22.71
C ASP A 330 -20.76 -9.55 -21.50
N PHE A 331 -20.64 -10.18 -20.35
CA PHE A 331 -21.07 -9.58 -19.06
C PHE A 331 -20.10 -8.51 -18.51
N ARG A 332 -18.98 -8.24 -19.19
CA ARG A 332 -17.96 -7.27 -18.75
C ARG A 332 -17.39 -6.44 -19.91
N LYS A 333 -18.23 -5.88 -20.73
CA LYS A 333 -17.84 -5.05 -21.91
C LYS A 333 -16.98 -3.82 -21.51
N GLY A 334 -17.05 -3.40 -20.25
CA GLY A 334 -16.26 -2.29 -19.67
C GLY A 334 -14.98 -2.71 -18.97
N PHE A 335 -14.38 -3.88 -19.25
CA PHE A 335 -13.15 -4.30 -18.60
C PHE A 335 -12.00 -3.34 -18.90
N GLY A 336 -11.30 -2.86 -17.86
CA GLY A 336 -10.19 -1.94 -17.99
C GLY A 336 -9.95 -1.14 -16.70
N GLU A 337 -8.97 -0.25 -16.76
CA GLU A 337 -8.60 0.62 -15.64
C GLU A 337 -9.51 1.85 -15.56
N ALA A 338 -9.87 2.24 -14.34
CA ALA A 338 -10.69 3.40 -14.07
C ALA A 338 -10.07 4.72 -14.57
N GLU A 339 -10.92 5.64 -15.02
CA GLU A 339 -10.53 7.04 -15.19
C GLU A 339 -10.24 7.66 -13.82
N MET A 340 -9.22 8.52 -13.78
CA MET A 340 -8.92 9.29 -12.58
C MET A 340 -8.53 10.72 -12.92
N LYS A 341 -9.12 11.67 -12.21
CA LYS A 341 -8.73 13.08 -12.25
C LYS A 341 -8.50 13.55 -10.81
N GLY A 342 -7.28 14.02 -10.53
CA GLY A 342 -6.91 14.36 -9.16
C GLY A 342 -6.03 15.59 -9.05
N VAL A 343 -6.17 16.25 -7.89
CA VAL A 343 -5.31 17.37 -7.46
C VAL A 343 -4.76 17.04 -6.08
N ASN A 344 -3.45 17.17 -5.93
CA ASN A 344 -2.74 17.00 -4.68
C ASN A 344 -2.05 18.29 -4.29
N LEU A 345 -2.22 18.73 -3.07
CA LEU A 345 -1.48 19.81 -2.45
C LEU A 345 -0.81 19.31 -1.18
N PHE A 346 0.47 19.60 -1.00
CA PHE A 346 1.21 19.18 0.19
C PHE A 346 2.15 20.29 0.67
N VAL A 347 2.24 20.45 1.98
CA VAL A 347 3.13 21.41 2.63
C VAL A 347 4.00 20.69 3.65
N ASN A 348 5.28 21.04 3.68
CA ASN A 348 6.21 20.64 4.74
C ASN A 348 6.89 21.90 5.27
N PHE A 349 6.70 22.21 6.54
CA PHE A 349 7.16 23.41 7.20
C PHE A 349 7.92 23.06 8.48
N ALA A 350 9.05 23.70 8.69
CA ALA A 350 9.71 23.68 9.99
C ALA A 350 10.40 25.03 10.25
N VAL A 351 10.35 25.50 11.50
CA VAL A 351 10.99 26.74 11.91
C VAL A 351 11.60 26.63 13.32
N PRO A 352 12.90 26.89 13.47
CA PRO A 352 13.50 27.05 14.78
C PRO A 352 12.95 28.28 15.50
N ILE A 353 12.28 28.10 16.62
CA ILE A 353 11.72 29.16 17.49
C ILE A 353 12.65 29.52 18.64
N ALA A 354 13.58 28.63 18.98
CA ALA A 354 14.69 28.85 19.91
C ALA A 354 15.91 28.03 19.45
N ASP A 355 17.06 28.16 20.11
CA ASP A 355 18.33 27.55 19.69
C ASP A 355 18.26 26.01 19.55
N LYS A 356 17.40 25.34 20.33
CA LYS A 356 17.21 23.88 20.31
C LYS A 356 15.75 23.50 20.21
N THR A 357 14.89 24.41 19.80
CA THR A 357 13.44 24.18 19.72
C THR A 357 12.93 24.52 18.33
N GLU A 358 12.24 23.58 17.73
CA GLU A 358 11.68 23.70 16.38
C GLU A 358 10.18 23.41 16.41
N LEU A 359 9.42 24.26 15.75
CA LEU A 359 8.02 24.02 15.39
C LEU A 359 7.98 23.42 13.98
N TYR A 360 7.21 22.37 13.78
CA TYR A 360 7.02 21.76 12.45
C TYR A 360 5.55 21.49 12.17
N VAL A 361 5.19 21.58 10.89
CA VAL A 361 3.87 21.23 10.36
C VAL A 361 4.06 20.58 8.99
N PHE A 362 3.40 19.46 8.76
CA PHE A 362 3.33 18.90 7.43
C PHE A 362 1.97 18.27 7.18
N GLY A 363 1.57 18.20 5.93
CA GLY A 363 0.30 17.62 5.54
C GLY A 363 -0.17 18.11 4.19
N GLY A 364 -1.33 17.63 3.78
CA GLY A 364 -1.88 17.94 2.47
C GLY A 364 -3.30 17.51 2.28
N SER A 365 -3.81 17.82 1.11
CA SER A 365 -5.14 17.48 0.64
C SER A 365 -5.05 16.83 -0.74
N ASN A 366 -5.74 15.71 -0.89
CA ASN A 366 -5.95 15.02 -2.15
C ASN A 366 -7.45 15.04 -2.48
N PHE A 367 -7.78 15.48 -3.67
CA PHE A 367 -9.12 15.41 -4.24
C PHE A 367 -9.04 14.60 -5.52
N ARG A 368 -9.81 13.49 -5.59
CA ARG A 368 -9.88 12.64 -6.76
C ARG A 368 -11.32 12.38 -7.15
N ASP A 369 -11.59 12.52 -8.44
CA ASP A 369 -12.75 11.96 -9.10
C ASP A 369 -12.30 10.73 -9.88
N THR A 370 -13.02 9.62 -9.73
CA THR A 370 -12.72 8.36 -10.41
C THR A 370 -13.97 7.82 -11.08
N ASP A 371 -13.82 7.06 -12.15
CA ASP A 371 -14.94 6.51 -12.93
C ASP A 371 -14.54 5.16 -13.51
N ALA A 372 -15.17 4.07 -13.03
CA ALA A 372 -14.98 2.70 -13.48
C ALA A 372 -16.27 2.14 -14.07
N TYR A 373 -16.16 1.23 -15.05
CA TYR A 373 -17.32 0.46 -15.51
C TYR A 373 -17.58 -0.70 -14.54
N ALA A 374 -18.85 -0.92 -14.21
CA ALA A 374 -19.34 -2.11 -13.54
C ALA A 374 -19.63 -3.23 -14.56
N PHE A 375 -20.27 -4.31 -14.11
CA PHE A 375 -20.68 -5.42 -14.99
C PHE A 375 -21.81 -4.98 -15.93
N THR A 376 -21.79 -5.50 -17.15
CA THR A 376 -22.78 -5.21 -18.20
C THR A 376 -24.11 -5.88 -17.86
N ARG A 377 -25.19 -5.20 -18.13
CA ARG A 377 -26.59 -5.70 -18.13
C ARG A 377 -27.01 -5.84 -19.57
N ASN A 378 -27.04 -7.08 -20.07
CA ASN A 378 -27.37 -7.35 -21.47
C ASN A 378 -28.89 -7.40 -21.72
N ASP A 379 -29.65 -8.05 -20.81
CA ASP A 379 -31.09 -8.27 -20.85
C ASP A 379 -31.64 -8.57 -19.46
N GLY A 380 -32.87 -9.04 -19.38
CA GLY A 380 -33.51 -9.52 -18.16
C GLY A 380 -34.13 -8.45 -17.29
N GLU A 381 -34.43 -8.81 -16.05
CA GLU A 381 -35.18 -8.00 -15.08
C GLU A 381 -34.51 -6.68 -14.71
N ARG A 382 -33.20 -6.55 -14.99
CA ARG A 382 -32.39 -5.36 -14.68
C ARG A 382 -32.27 -4.40 -15.83
N VAL A 383 -32.82 -4.74 -17.00
CA VAL A 383 -32.84 -3.90 -18.21
C VAL A 383 -34.25 -3.34 -18.44
N VAL A 384 -34.33 -2.04 -18.68
CA VAL A 384 -35.53 -1.33 -19.12
C VAL A 384 -35.26 -0.86 -20.53
N GLU A 385 -35.84 -1.56 -21.51
CA GLU A 385 -35.56 -1.38 -22.94
C GLU A 385 -35.89 0.05 -23.42
N GLU A 386 -36.86 0.73 -22.81
CA GLU A 386 -37.24 2.12 -23.10
C GLU A 386 -36.12 3.09 -22.75
N ILE A 387 -35.28 2.78 -21.74
CA ILE A 387 -34.15 3.61 -21.31
C ILE A 387 -32.86 3.18 -22.01
N TYR A 388 -32.61 1.87 -22.05
CA TYR A 388 -31.36 1.27 -22.56
C TYR A 388 -31.68 0.12 -23.52
N PRO A 389 -32.01 0.40 -24.80
CA PRO A 389 -32.28 -0.63 -25.78
C PRO A 389 -31.08 -1.55 -26.01
N GLY A 390 -31.24 -2.86 -25.74
CA GLY A 390 -30.17 -3.86 -25.88
C GLY A 390 -29.14 -3.85 -24.76
N GLY A 391 -29.48 -3.34 -23.57
CA GLY A 391 -28.65 -3.39 -22.40
C GLY A 391 -27.70 -2.20 -22.20
N TYR A 392 -26.95 -2.22 -21.10
CA TYR A 392 -26.04 -1.13 -20.72
C TYR A 392 -24.94 -1.59 -19.78
N THR A 393 -23.90 -0.77 -19.65
CA THR A 393 -22.82 -0.96 -18.66
C THR A 393 -22.80 0.21 -17.69
N PRO A 394 -23.28 0.03 -16.45
CA PRO A 394 -23.29 1.09 -15.46
C PRO A 394 -21.86 1.50 -15.07
N ARG A 395 -21.73 2.71 -14.52
CA ARG A 395 -20.43 3.24 -14.07
C ARG A 395 -20.51 3.57 -12.59
N ILE A 396 -19.55 3.07 -11.85
CA ILE A 396 -19.29 3.43 -10.47
C ILE A 396 -18.34 4.61 -10.49
N THR A 397 -18.82 5.79 -10.10
CA THR A 397 -17.97 6.98 -9.97
C THR A 397 -17.79 7.30 -8.50
N SER A 398 -16.58 7.73 -8.12
CA SER A 398 -16.28 8.06 -6.73
C SER A 398 -15.62 9.42 -6.62
N LYS A 399 -16.00 10.17 -5.59
CA LYS A 399 -15.31 11.36 -5.13
C LYS A 399 -14.55 11.02 -3.86
N ILE A 400 -13.22 11.03 -3.95
CA ILE A 400 -12.34 10.67 -2.84
C ILE A 400 -11.67 11.94 -2.32
N ASN A 401 -11.90 12.25 -1.04
CA ASN A 401 -11.26 13.36 -0.36
C ASN A 401 -10.39 12.83 0.77
N ASP A 402 -9.09 13.01 0.66
CA ASP A 402 -8.11 12.57 1.64
C ASP A 402 -7.30 13.76 2.15
N ASN A 403 -7.43 14.05 3.43
CA ASN A 403 -6.82 15.21 4.05
C ASN A 403 -6.04 14.81 5.27
N SER A 404 -4.87 15.40 5.49
CA SER A 404 -4.11 15.21 6.71
C SER A 404 -3.25 16.41 7.06
N VAL A 405 -3.05 16.58 8.36
CA VAL A 405 -2.10 17.53 8.93
C VAL A 405 -1.46 16.92 10.16
N ALA A 406 -0.15 17.07 10.28
CA ALA A 406 0.62 16.81 11.49
C ALA A 406 1.29 18.09 11.93
N ALA A 407 1.20 18.42 13.22
CA ALA A 407 1.87 19.57 13.81
C ALA A 407 2.56 19.14 15.10
N GLY A 408 3.73 19.69 15.38
CA GLY A 408 4.47 19.34 16.57
C GLY A 408 5.56 20.34 16.92
N ILE A 409 6.04 20.19 18.12
CA ILE A 409 7.19 20.93 18.65
C ILE A 409 8.22 19.93 19.16
N ARG A 410 9.46 20.07 18.72
CA ARG A 410 10.58 19.26 19.20
C ARG A 410 11.64 20.16 19.81
N THR A 411 12.22 19.70 20.93
CA THR A 411 13.23 20.47 21.68
C THR A 411 14.29 19.56 22.28
N GLU A 412 15.48 20.10 22.50
CA GLU A 412 16.55 19.42 23.23
C GLU A 412 16.95 20.22 24.44
N SER A 413 16.89 19.60 25.62
CA SER A 413 17.34 20.22 26.87
C SER A 413 18.87 20.30 26.96
N GLY A 414 19.40 21.15 27.92
CA GLY A 414 20.83 21.25 28.17
C GLY A 414 21.50 19.93 28.60
N GLY A 415 20.72 18.97 29.12
CA GLY A 415 21.18 17.62 29.47
C GLY A 415 21.12 16.60 28.31
N GLY A 416 20.82 17.01 27.07
CA GLY A 416 20.77 16.14 25.87
C GLY A 416 19.49 15.29 25.74
N TRP A 417 18.46 15.54 26.55
CA TRP A 417 17.14 14.96 26.39
C TRP A 417 16.40 15.63 25.25
N LYS A 418 15.89 14.84 24.32
CA LYS A 418 15.06 15.29 23.21
C LYS A 418 13.60 14.98 23.53
N PHE A 419 12.76 15.95 23.29
CA PHE A 419 11.31 15.86 23.44
C PHE A 419 10.63 16.20 22.13
N ASP A 420 9.60 15.43 21.75
CA ASP A 420 8.75 15.71 20.60
C ASP A 420 7.29 15.53 21.02
N PHE A 421 6.53 16.61 20.98
CA PHE A 421 5.08 16.59 21.18
C PHE A 421 4.39 16.90 19.86
N SER A 422 3.47 16.05 19.45
CA SER A 422 2.80 16.20 18.15
C SER A 422 1.38 15.70 18.16
N ASN A 423 0.57 16.27 17.25
CA ASN A 423 -0.74 15.77 16.89
C ASN A 423 -0.85 15.60 15.40
N THR A 424 -1.42 14.48 14.96
CA THR A 424 -1.73 14.17 13.57
C THR A 424 -3.23 13.98 13.44
N LEU A 425 -3.86 14.69 12.50
CA LEU A 425 -5.26 14.54 12.14
C LEU A 425 -5.34 14.14 10.67
N GLY A 426 -6.09 13.10 10.37
CA GLY A 426 -6.34 12.66 9.01
C GLY A 426 -7.79 12.22 8.82
N LYS A 427 -8.34 12.49 7.63
CA LYS A 427 -9.68 12.04 7.23
C LYS A 427 -9.67 11.62 5.77
N ASN A 428 -10.15 10.41 5.53
CA ASN A 428 -10.48 9.92 4.20
C ASN A 428 -11.99 9.82 4.07
N LYS A 429 -12.57 10.32 2.96
CA LYS A 429 -14.00 10.24 2.65
C LYS A 429 -14.15 9.75 1.21
N PHE A 430 -14.99 8.74 1.06
CA PHE A 430 -15.47 8.20 -0.19
C PHE A 430 -16.96 8.53 -0.36
N SER A 431 -17.35 9.09 -1.51
CA SER A 431 -18.74 9.27 -1.91
C SER A 431 -18.94 8.64 -3.29
N TYR A 432 -20.01 7.89 -3.47
CA TYR A 432 -20.31 7.18 -4.70
C TYR A 432 -21.46 7.87 -5.45
N ASP A 433 -21.23 8.14 -6.73
CA ASP A 433 -22.29 8.50 -7.70
C ASP A 433 -22.32 7.40 -8.76
N ILE A 434 -23.50 6.80 -8.99
CA ILE A 434 -23.66 5.74 -9.99
C ILE A 434 -24.26 6.34 -11.23
N LYS A 435 -23.62 6.15 -12.38
CA LYS A 435 -23.98 6.81 -13.65
C LYS A 435 -24.20 5.83 -14.77
N GLY A 436 -25.03 6.20 -15.77
CA GLY A 436 -25.39 5.31 -16.85
C GLY A 436 -26.06 4.05 -16.32
N THR A 437 -26.85 4.17 -15.28
CA THR A 437 -27.55 3.14 -14.52
C THR A 437 -29.06 3.37 -14.55
N LEU A 438 -29.79 2.54 -13.84
CA LEU A 438 -31.22 2.71 -13.56
C LEU A 438 -31.62 1.95 -12.28
N ASN A 439 -32.75 2.29 -11.72
CA ASN A 439 -33.46 1.46 -10.75
C ASN A 439 -34.58 0.73 -11.50
N ALA A 440 -34.43 -0.58 -11.72
CA ALA A 440 -35.35 -1.34 -12.57
C ALA A 440 -36.78 -1.36 -12.07
N SER A 441 -37.02 -1.26 -10.76
CA SER A 441 -38.38 -1.20 -10.21
C SER A 441 -39.14 0.11 -10.50
N LEU A 442 -38.43 1.17 -10.95
CA LEU A 442 -39.06 2.43 -11.41
C LEU A 442 -39.41 2.39 -12.91
N GLU A 443 -39.02 1.31 -13.62
CA GLU A 443 -39.22 1.14 -15.04
C GLU A 443 -38.77 2.37 -15.85
N GLU A 444 -39.48 2.80 -16.88
CA GLU A 444 -39.18 3.95 -17.74
C GLU A 444 -39.02 5.31 -17.03
N LYS A 445 -39.54 5.41 -15.77
CA LYS A 445 -39.45 6.63 -14.94
C LYS A 445 -38.13 6.73 -14.17
N SER A 446 -37.26 5.71 -14.25
CA SER A 446 -36.01 5.70 -13.49
C SER A 446 -35.06 6.82 -13.94
N PRO A 447 -34.46 7.58 -13.01
CA PRO A 447 -33.24 8.34 -13.28
C PRO A 447 -32.10 7.43 -13.78
N THR A 448 -31.12 8.03 -14.44
CA THR A 448 -29.94 7.34 -14.96
C THR A 448 -28.65 7.68 -14.19
N GLU A 449 -28.74 8.47 -13.14
CA GLU A 449 -27.69 8.80 -12.18
C GLU A 449 -28.27 8.84 -10.78
N PHE A 450 -27.50 8.35 -9.79
CA PHE A 450 -27.90 8.33 -8.38
C PHE A 450 -26.72 8.67 -7.47
N ASP A 451 -26.97 9.47 -6.42
CA ASP A 451 -26.10 9.54 -5.24
C ASP A 451 -26.30 8.27 -4.40
N ALA A 452 -25.28 7.44 -4.34
CA ALA A 452 -25.31 6.17 -3.61
C ALA A 452 -24.75 6.27 -2.17
N GLY A 453 -24.48 7.49 -1.67
CA GLY A 453 -23.92 7.69 -0.35
C GLY A 453 -22.44 7.40 -0.27
N GLY A 454 -21.98 6.86 0.86
CA GLY A 454 -20.57 6.58 1.02
C GLY A 454 -20.12 6.33 2.46
N HIS A 455 -18.81 6.44 2.67
CA HIS A 455 -18.21 6.20 3.99
C HIS A 455 -17.03 7.14 4.26
N SER A 456 -16.67 7.31 5.54
CA SER A 456 -15.49 8.08 5.93
C SER A 456 -14.79 7.49 7.14
N LEU A 457 -13.46 7.67 7.20
CA LEU A 457 -12.62 7.37 8.36
C LEU A 457 -11.85 8.62 8.78
N LEU A 458 -11.98 9.00 10.05
CA LEU A 458 -11.17 10.04 10.69
C LEU A 458 -10.28 9.40 11.73
N GLN A 459 -9.02 9.82 11.76
CA GLN A 459 -8.04 9.39 12.75
C GLN A 459 -7.31 10.62 13.31
N ASN A 460 -7.30 10.74 14.63
CA ASN A 460 -6.50 11.73 15.36
C ASN A 460 -5.53 11.03 16.29
N THR A 461 -4.24 11.36 16.21
CA THR A 461 -3.17 10.72 16.99
C THR A 461 -2.32 11.79 17.67
N THR A 462 -2.25 11.76 18.98
CA THR A 462 -1.37 12.62 19.79
C THR A 462 -0.21 11.80 20.33
N ASN A 463 1.02 12.24 20.11
CA ASN A 463 2.24 11.57 20.55
C ASN A 463 3.06 12.49 21.46
N PHE A 464 3.68 11.89 22.46
CA PHE A 464 4.74 12.51 23.26
C PHE A 464 5.92 11.54 23.32
N ASP A 465 7.00 11.89 22.66
CA ASP A 465 8.20 11.07 22.50
C ASP A 465 9.37 11.72 23.25
N VAL A 466 10.14 10.93 23.99
CA VAL A 466 11.32 11.37 24.73
C VAL A 466 12.47 10.46 24.40
N SER A 467 13.66 11.01 24.11
CA SER A 467 14.85 10.20 23.86
C SER A 467 16.12 10.88 24.35
N LYS A 468 17.12 10.05 24.62
CA LYS A 468 18.48 10.53 24.96
C LYS A 468 19.52 9.54 24.49
N ASN A 469 20.60 10.08 23.96
CA ASN A 469 21.80 9.31 23.62
C ASN A 469 22.87 9.51 24.71
N TYR A 470 23.42 8.42 25.22
CA TYR A 470 24.52 8.36 26.18
C TYR A 470 25.75 7.81 25.47
N GLY A 471 26.61 8.68 24.95
CA GLY A 471 27.79 8.26 24.19
C GLY A 471 28.91 7.65 25.03
N ASP A 472 28.82 7.77 26.34
CA ASP A 472 29.78 7.29 27.34
C ASP A 472 29.45 5.93 27.96
N ILE A 473 28.27 5.37 27.65
CA ILE A 473 27.88 4.02 28.09
C ILE A 473 28.31 3.01 27.05
N LEU A 474 29.34 2.23 27.33
CA LEU A 474 29.94 1.24 26.39
C LEU A 474 30.31 1.89 25.05
N GLY A 475 29.74 1.41 23.95
CA GLY A 475 29.88 2.01 22.62
C GLY A 475 28.84 3.09 22.29
N GLY A 476 27.86 3.29 23.19
CA GLY A 476 26.75 4.21 23.07
C GLY A 476 25.41 3.56 23.43
N LEU A 477 24.63 4.21 24.24
CA LEU A 477 23.25 3.80 24.57
C LEU A 477 22.28 4.88 24.09
N ASN A 478 21.34 4.50 23.24
CA ASN A 478 20.17 5.31 22.95
C ASN A 478 18.97 4.78 23.73
N LEU A 479 18.30 5.62 24.48
CA LEU A 479 17.09 5.30 25.24
C LEU A 479 15.94 6.19 24.75
N ALA A 480 14.80 5.58 24.46
CA ALA A 480 13.60 6.29 24.07
C ALA A 480 12.37 5.71 24.79
N PHE A 481 11.42 6.56 25.09
CA PHE A 481 10.11 6.18 25.61
C PHE A 481 9.08 7.23 25.25
N GLY A 482 7.82 6.85 25.25
CA GLY A 482 6.76 7.78 24.90
C GLY A 482 5.38 7.21 25.09
N THR A 483 4.42 8.06 24.77
CA THR A 483 2.99 7.73 24.84
C THR A 483 2.29 8.18 23.56
N GLU A 484 1.24 7.44 23.20
CA GLU A 484 0.36 7.76 22.09
C GLU A 484 -1.09 7.67 22.57
N PHE A 485 -1.90 8.64 22.18
CA PHE A 485 -3.35 8.59 22.32
C PHE A 485 -3.99 8.80 20.95
N ARG A 486 -4.87 7.85 20.55
CA ARG A 486 -5.50 7.85 19.24
C ARG A 486 -7.00 7.74 19.37
N ILE A 487 -7.69 8.50 18.53
CA ILE A 487 -9.14 8.46 18.32
C ILE A 487 -9.39 8.10 16.85
N GLU A 488 -10.26 7.14 16.61
CA GLU A 488 -10.72 6.75 15.28
C GLU A 488 -12.23 6.85 15.22
N LYS A 489 -12.75 7.33 14.09
CA LYS A 489 -14.18 7.44 13.84
C LYS A 489 -14.50 6.96 12.44
N PHE A 490 -15.40 6.00 12.32
CA PHE A 490 -15.91 5.46 11.07
C PHE A 490 -17.36 5.82 10.87
N GLU A 491 -17.71 6.26 9.67
CA GLU A 491 -19.07 6.65 9.29
C GLU A 491 -19.43 6.00 7.96
N ILE A 492 -20.68 5.52 7.86
CA ILE A 492 -21.40 5.26 6.61
C ILE A 492 -22.57 6.24 6.58
N PHE A 493 -22.80 6.87 5.45
CA PHE A 493 -23.91 7.80 5.22
C PHE A 493 -24.73 7.35 4.02
N ALA A 494 -26.06 7.49 4.13
CA ALA A 494 -27.01 7.07 3.11
C ALA A 494 -26.90 7.88 1.83
N GLY A 495 -27.28 7.25 0.71
CA GLY A 495 -27.54 7.87 -0.57
C GLY A 495 -28.99 8.35 -0.70
N GLU A 496 -29.35 8.80 -1.91
CA GLU A 496 -30.73 9.15 -2.23
C GLU A 496 -31.61 7.89 -2.33
N GLU A 497 -32.90 8.02 -2.04
CA GLU A 497 -33.85 6.90 -1.95
C GLU A 497 -33.87 6.02 -3.20
N GLY A 498 -33.87 6.63 -4.39
CA GLY A 498 -33.83 5.90 -5.66
C GLY A 498 -32.61 4.99 -5.84
N SER A 499 -31.50 5.25 -5.12
CA SER A 499 -30.29 4.47 -5.22
C SER A 499 -30.36 3.11 -4.49
N TYR A 500 -31.31 2.95 -3.53
CA TYR A 500 -31.39 1.73 -2.72
C TYR A 500 -32.80 1.14 -2.58
N ALA A 501 -33.87 1.94 -2.79
CA ALA A 501 -35.25 1.49 -2.58
C ALA A 501 -35.77 0.64 -3.75
N THR A 502 -36.62 -0.32 -3.44
CA THR A 502 -37.47 -1.04 -4.40
C THR A 502 -38.83 -0.35 -4.43
N TYR A 503 -39.39 -0.14 -5.62
CA TYR A 503 -40.67 0.54 -5.81
C TYR A 503 -41.73 -0.44 -6.30
N ASP A 504 -43.01 -0.20 -5.90
CA ASP A 504 -44.13 -0.95 -6.39
C ASP A 504 -44.59 -0.45 -7.78
N THR A 505 -45.58 -1.11 -8.38
CA THR A 505 -46.14 -0.78 -9.69
C THR A 505 -46.73 0.65 -9.76
N ASN A 506 -46.95 1.31 -8.63
CA ASN A 506 -47.41 2.70 -8.54
C ASN A 506 -46.26 3.69 -8.40
N GLY A 507 -45.01 3.21 -8.29
CA GLY A 507 -43.82 4.03 -8.03
C GLY A 507 -43.72 4.50 -6.59
N VAL A 508 -44.27 3.74 -5.63
CA VAL A 508 -44.18 3.99 -4.19
C VAL A 508 -43.12 3.03 -3.60
N PRO A 509 -42.20 3.47 -2.74
CA PRO A 509 -41.23 2.57 -2.09
C PRO A 509 -41.94 1.45 -1.34
N ILE A 510 -41.50 0.21 -1.56
CA ILE A 510 -42.01 -0.96 -0.87
C ILE A 510 -41.53 -0.94 0.57
N THR A 511 -42.45 -0.80 1.51
CA THR A 511 -42.19 -0.86 2.95
C THR A 511 -42.81 -2.11 3.58
N ASP A 512 -43.80 -2.69 2.94
CA ASP A 512 -44.49 -3.94 3.34
C ASP A 512 -44.59 -4.91 2.14
N PRO A 513 -43.68 -5.87 2.00
CA PRO A 513 -43.67 -6.80 0.87
C PRO A 513 -44.85 -7.79 0.85
N THR A 514 -45.68 -7.81 1.92
CA THR A 514 -46.88 -8.64 1.96
C THR A 514 -48.09 -8.00 1.23
N THR A 515 -48.07 -6.68 1.03
CA THR A 515 -49.12 -5.90 0.42
C THR A 515 -48.69 -5.14 -0.83
N GLN A 516 -47.38 -4.97 -1.02
CA GLN A 516 -46.79 -4.27 -2.15
C GLN A 516 -45.88 -5.21 -2.92
N SER A 517 -45.86 -5.13 -4.22
CA SER A 517 -44.96 -5.93 -5.09
C SER A 517 -44.30 -5.08 -6.15
N ALA A 518 -43.05 -5.35 -6.44
CA ALA A 518 -42.35 -4.73 -7.55
C ALA A 518 -42.94 -5.14 -8.91
N PRO A 519 -42.75 -4.32 -9.95
CA PRO A 519 -43.05 -4.73 -11.31
C PRO A 519 -42.35 -6.04 -11.69
N THR A 520 -42.97 -6.84 -12.53
CA THR A 520 -42.43 -8.13 -12.97
C THR A 520 -42.29 -8.20 -14.49
N ILE A 521 -41.38 -9.03 -14.98
CA ILE A 521 -41.26 -9.40 -16.38
C ILE A 521 -41.43 -10.92 -16.53
N PRO A 522 -41.74 -11.43 -17.74
CA PRO A 522 -41.63 -12.88 -18.01
C PRO A 522 -40.26 -13.41 -17.64
N ASN A 523 -40.23 -14.52 -16.93
CA ASN A 523 -38.96 -15.18 -16.58
C ASN A 523 -38.40 -15.94 -17.79
N PRO A 524 -37.24 -15.58 -18.36
CA PRO A 524 -36.69 -16.27 -19.50
C PRO A 524 -36.28 -17.72 -19.17
N ASP A 525 -35.98 -18.00 -17.91
CA ASP A 525 -35.52 -19.29 -17.43
C ASP A 525 -36.65 -20.13 -16.82
N TYR A 526 -37.90 -19.76 -17.09
CA TYR A 526 -39.04 -20.47 -16.52
C TYR A 526 -39.13 -21.91 -17.01
N ASP A 527 -39.03 -22.85 -16.10
CA ASP A 527 -39.30 -24.29 -16.33
C ASP A 527 -40.63 -24.71 -15.65
N PRO A 528 -41.66 -25.00 -16.43
CA PRO A 528 -42.92 -25.44 -15.86
C PRO A 528 -42.85 -26.81 -15.19
N ALA A 529 -41.79 -27.58 -15.38
CA ALA A 529 -41.53 -28.85 -14.70
C ALA A 529 -40.89 -28.69 -13.32
N ASP A 530 -40.26 -27.56 -13.07
CA ASP A 530 -39.69 -27.21 -11.76
C ASP A 530 -40.74 -26.48 -10.90
N PRO A 531 -41.20 -27.07 -9.77
CA PRO A 531 -42.22 -26.44 -8.92
C PRO A 531 -41.74 -25.15 -8.25
N ASP A 532 -40.45 -24.91 -8.17
CA ASP A 532 -39.85 -23.71 -7.60
C ASP A 532 -39.62 -22.62 -8.64
N SER A 533 -39.75 -22.94 -9.93
CA SER A 533 -39.62 -21.97 -11.03
C SER A 533 -40.88 -21.10 -11.14
N SER A 534 -40.71 -19.79 -11.22
CA SER A 534 -41.81 -18.83 -11.41
C SER A 534 -41.90 -18.34 -12.83
N PRO A 535 -43.13 -18.23 -13.44
CA PRO A 535 -43.32 -17.70 -14.79
C PRO A 535 -42.93 -16.22 -14.92
N THR A 536 -42.77 -15.51 -13.82
CA THR A 536 -42.36 -14.11 -13.80
C THR A 536 -41.28 -13.89 -12.78
N ILE A 537 -40.40 -12.91 -13.07
CA ILE A 537 -39.35 -12.46 -12.19
C ILE A 537 -39.53 -10.98 -11.84
N SER A 538 -39.33 -10.60 -10.58
CA SER A 538 -39.49 -9.23 -10.11
C SER A 538 -38.32 -8.34 -10.53
N ARG A 539 -38.60 -7.10 -10.94
CA ARG A 539 -37.60 -6.09 -11.20
C ARG A 539 -36.93 -5.66 -9.87
N PRO A 540 -35.61 -5.72 -9.76
CA PRO A 540 -34.90 -5.33 -8.53
C PRO A 540 -34.92 -3.81 -8.32
N GLY A 541 -34.87 -3.39 -7.07
CA GLY A 541 -34.69 -2.00 -6.66
C GLY A 541 -33.23 -1.59 -6.65
N GLY A 542 -33.00 -0.31 -6.37
CA GLY A 542 -31.68 0.29 -6.26
C GLY A 542 -30.98 0.51 -7.61
N SER A 543 -29.91 1.31 -7.58
CA SER A 543 -29.07 1.57 -8.76
C SER A 543 -28.28 0.32 -9.13
N GLN A 544 -28.19 0.02 -10.43
CA GLN A 544 -27.41 -1.10 -10.96
C GLN A 544 -25.94 -0.73 -11.06
N GLY A 545 -25.06 -1.69 -10.74
CA GLY A 545 -23.61 -1.49 -10.61
C GLY A 545 -23.19 -1.45 -9.17
N PHE A 546 -23.73 -0.55 -8.38
CA PHE A 546 -23.56 -0.50 -6.95
C PHE A 546 -24.85 0.06 -6.32
N PRO A 547 -25.53 -0.67 -5.45
CA PRO A 547 -26.71 -0.18 -4.75
C PRO A 547 -26.30 0.85 -3.70
N GLY A 548 -27.08 1.92 -3.55
CA GLY A 548 -26.81 2.95 -2.56
C GLY A 548 -26.97 2.44 -1.13
N TYR A 549 -26.25 3.05 -0.21
CA TYR A 549 -26.47 2.84 1.21
C TYR A 549 -27.84 3.40 1.61
N SER A 550 -28.63 2.59 2.28
CA SER A 550 -29.89 3.02 2.86
C SER A 550 -29.69 3.66 4.24
N PRO A 551 -30.66 4.40 4.79
CA PRO A 551 -30.60 4.88 6.18
C PRO A 551 -30.37 3.76 7.22
N ALA A 552 -30.81 2.53 6.93
CA ALA A 552 -30.54 1.37 7.79
C ALA A 552 -29.07 0.91 7.77
N ASN A 553 -28.29 1.32 6.77
CA ASN A 553 -26.86 1.04 6.69
C ASN A 553 -26.01 2.10 7.40
N GLU A 554 -26.60 3.22 7.87
CA GLU A 554 -25.82 4.29 8.48
C GLU A 554 -25.07 3.84 9.73
N VAL A 555 -23.82 4.24 9.80
CA VAL A 555 -22.89 3.94 10.90
C VAL A 555 -22.21 5.21 11.36
N ASN A 556 -22.10 5.38 12.68
CA ASN A 556 -21.31 6.44 13.29
C ASN A 556 -20.68 5.89 14.58
N LYS A 557 -19.50 5.33 14.45
CA LYS A 557 -18.82 4.61 15.53
C LYS A 557 -17.42 5.15 15.75
N ASN A 558 -16.98 5.16 16.99
CA ASN A 558 -15.64 5.61 17.36
C ASN A 558 -14.95 4.60 18.27
N ARG A 559 -13.64 4.72 18.33
CA ARG A 559 -12.73 3.93 19.18
C ARG A 559 -11.61 4.82 19.66
N THR A 560 -11.13 4.55 20.90
CA THR A 560 -9.91 5.15 21.44
C THR A 560 -8.84 4.10 21.69
N ASN A 561 -7.58 4.53 21.60
CA ASN A 561 -6.41 3.74 21.95
C ASN A 561 -5.47 4.60 22.79
N PHE A 562 -4.93 4.02 23.84
CA PHE A 562 -3.83 4.58 24.64
C PHE A 562 -2.66 3.63 24.64
N SER A 563 -1.44 4.14 24.44
CA SER A 563 -0.26 3.30 24.45
C SER A 563 0.95 3.94 25.16
N LEU A 564 1.80 3.07 25.69
CA LEU A 564 3.11 3.39 26.28
C LEU A 564 4.16 2.51 25.63
N TYR A 565 5.33 3.07 25.34
CA TYR A 565 6.43 2.30 24.81
C TYR A 565 7.78 2.71 25.44
N THR A 566 8.71 1.78 25.41
CA THR A 566 10.14 2.02 25.68
C THR A 566 10.98 1.27 24.65
N ASP A 567 12.08 1.90 24.25
CA ASP A 567 13.04 1.36 23.27
C ASP A 567 14.45 1.69 23.76
N ALA A 568 15.34 0.69 23.74
CA ALA A 568 16.74 0.84 24.10
C ALA A 568 17.62 0.21 23.03
N GLU A 569 18.63 0.95 22.57
CA GLU A 569 19.62 0.49 21.62
C GLU A 569 21.00 0.70 22.18
N LEU A 570 21.76 -0.38 22.37
CA LEU A 570 23.07 -0.40 23.02
C LEU A 570 24.14 -0.94 22.09
N ASP A 571 25.14 -0.13 21.80
CA ASP A 571 26.40 -0.61 21.22
C ASP A 571 27.26 -1.20 22.35
N ILE A 572 27.19 -2.54 22.52
CA ILE A 572 27.96 -3.23 23.57
C ILE A 572 29.47 -3.10 23.28
N THR A 573 29.83 -3.26 22.01
CA THR A 573 31.18 -3.05 21.48
C THR A 573 31.09 -2.32 20.14
N GLN A 574 32.21 -1.97 19.53
CA GLN A 574 32.22 -1.47 18.15
C GLN A 574 31.66 -2.46 17.13
N SER A 575 31.65 -3.77 17.45
CA SER A 575 31.18 -4.82 16.56
C SER A 575 29.79 -5.31 16.91
N LEU A 576 29.35 -5.28 18.17
CA LEU A 576 28.10 -5.85 18.62
C LEU A 576 27.15 -4.74 19.11
N MET A 577 25.98 -4.66 18.48
CA MET A 577 24.85 -3.85 18.90
C MET A 577 23.65 -4.74 19.23
N VAL A 578 22.92 -4.41 20.27
CA VAL A 578 21.67 -5.05 20.68
C VAL A 578 20.62 -3.96 20.90
N SER A 579 19.40 -4.20 20.45
CA SER A 579 18.25 -3.33 20.73
C SER A 579 17.07 -4.13 21.25
N GLY A 580 16.30 -3.49 22.14
CA GLY A 580 15.07 -4.05 22.68
C GLY A 580 13.98 -2.99 22.78
N ALA A 581 12.74 -3.36 22.46
CA ALA A 581 11.58 -2.50 22.59
C ALA A 581 10.42 -3.24 23.22
N VAL A 582 9.61 -2.53 24.02
CA VAL A 582 8.35 -3.02 24.58
C VAL A 582 7.29 -1.94 24.43
N ARG A 583 6.08 -2.33 24.07
CA ARG A 583 4.92 -1.45 23.92
C ARG A 583 3.67 -2.10 24.51
N TYR A 584 2.99 -1.35 25.35
CA TYR A 584 1.65 -1.64 25.85
C TYR A 584 0.64 -0.76 25.11
N GLU A 585 -0.47 -1.35 24.69
CA GLU A 585 -1.61 -0.64 24.11
C GLU A 585 -2.91 -1.10 24.75
N ASN A 586 -3.87 -0.18 24.89
CA ASN A 586 -5.23 -0.45 25.35
C ASN A 586 -6.24 0.21 24.43
N TYR A 587 -7.10 -0.61 23.85
CA TYR A 587 -8.20 -0.22 22.96
C TYR A 587 -9.53 -0.32 23.70
N SER A 588 -10.42 0.64 23.42
CA SER A 588 -11.72 0.74 24.09
C SER A 588 -12.70 -0.39 23.71
N ASP A 589 -12.45 -1.12 22.63
CA ASP A 589 -13.36 -2.15 22.07
C ASP A 589 -12.92 -3.59 22.37
N PHE A 590 -11.63 -3.94 22.23
CA PHE A 590 -11.16 -5.33 22.43
C PHE A 590 -10.13 -5.50 23.56
N GLY A 591 -9.67 -4.41 24.21
CA GLY A 591 -8.81 -4.49 25.39
C GLY A 591 -7.33 -4.23 25.15
N SER A 592 -6.45 -4.90 25.91
CA SER A 592 -5.03 -4.59 25.99
C SER A 592 -4.16 -5.63 25.32
N THR A 593 -3.04 -5.16 24.75
CA THR A 593 -1.99 -6.00 24.18
C THR A 593 -0.60 -5.50 24.58
N VAL A 594 0.37 -6.42 24.66
CA VAL A 594 1.79 -6.12 24.92
C VAL A 594 2.63 -6.74 23.81
N ASN A 595 3.49 -5.93 23.21
CA ASN A 595 4.37 -6.34 22.15
C ASN A 595 5.82 -6.05 22.48
N GLY A 596 6.71 -6.99 22.11
CA GLY A 596 8.14 -6.89 22.35
C GLY A 596 8.95 -7.11 21.09
N LYS A 597 10.15 -6.55 21.05
CA LYS A 597 11.14 -6.77 19.98
C LYS A 597 12.53 -6.88 20.58
N LEU A 598 13.32 -7.80 20.06
CA LEU A 598 14.76 -7.91 20.31
C LEU A 598 15.45 -8.01 18.96
N ALA A 599 16.49 -7.18 18.74
CA ALA A 599 17.27 -7.23 17.52
C ALA A 599 18.76 -7.04 17.81
N SER A 600 19.61 -7.55 16.95
CA SER A 600 21.06 -7.47 17.10
C SER A 600 21.74 -7.33 15.75
N ARG A 601 22.86 -6.60 15.75
CA ARG A 601 23.80 -6.55 14.63
C ARG A 601 25.20 -6.91 15.14
N LEU A 602 25.84 -7.86 14.45
CA LEU A 602 27.23 -8.25 14.65
C LEU A 602 28.05 -7.87 13.41
N LYS A 603 28.99 -6.96 13.58
CA LYS A 603 29.99 -6.65 12.57
C LYS A 603 31.05 -7.75 12.57
N ILE A 604 31.03 -8.61 11.52
CA ILE A 604 31.99 -9.70 11.35
C ILE A 604 33.31 -9.13 10.83
N THR A 605 33.22 -8.22 9.88
CA THR A 605 34.34 -7.43 9.34
C THR A 605 33.88 -6.00 9.11
N ASP A 606 34.79 -5.09 8.75
CA ASP A 606 34.42 -3.73 8.36
C ASP A 606 33.50 -3.65 7.14
N LYS A 607 33.33 -4.76 6.40
CA LYS A 607 32.55 -4.84 5.16
C LYS A 607 31.33 -5.72 5.28
N ILE A 608 31.21 -6.55 6.32
CA ILE A 608 30.16 -7.56 6.46
C ILE A 608 29.55 -7.47 7.85
N ASN A 609 28.24 -7.28 7.91
CA ASN A 609 27.46 -7.36 9.14
C ASN A 609 26.46 -8.52 9.05
N LEU A 610 26.30 -9.24 10.14
CA LEU A 610 25.19 -10.15 10.39
C LEU A 610 24.14 -9.42 11.24
N ARG A 611 22.86 -9.61 10.94
CA ARG A 611 21.75 -9.01 11.70
C ARG A 611 20.64 -10.02 11.90
N GLY A 612 19.88 -9.84 12.98
CA GLY A 612 18.71 -10.68 13.23
C GLY A 612 17.78 -10.05 14.25
N SER A 613 16.51 -10.39 14.16
CA SER A 613 15.49 -9.92 15.06
C SER A 613 14.43 -10.97 15.35
N VAL A 614 13.77 -10.83 16.50
CA VAL A 614 12.53 -11.51 16.87
C VAL A 614 11.60 -10.47 17.46
N SER A 615 10.34 -10.45 17.02
CA SER A 615 9.33 -9.52 17.54
C SER A 615 7.94 -10.12 17.55
N THR A 616 7.12 -9.69 18.52
CA THR A 616 5.67 -9.85 18.43
C THR A 616 5.06 -8.63 17.75
N GLY A 617 3.93 -8.84 17.11
CA GLY A 617 3.16 -7.80 16.47
C GLY A 617 1.67 -8.06 16.61
N PHE A 618 0.88 -7.04 16.30
CA PHE A 618 -0.56 -7.17 16.29
C PHE A 618 -1.18 -6.16 15.31
N ARG A 619 -2.43 -6.44 14.95
CA ARG A 619 -3.30 -5.51 14.23
C ARG A 619 -4.67 -5.46 14.91
N ALA A 620 -5.14 -4.26 15.21
CA ALA A 620 -6.50 -4.05 15.64
C ALA A 620 -7.46 -4.29 14.47
N PRO A 621 -8.64 -4.91 14.68
CA PRO A 621 -9.68 -4.92 13.65
C PRO A 621 -9.97 -3.49 13.22
N SER A 622 -10.12 -3.22 11.93
CA SER A 622 -10.55 -1.87 11.51
C SER A 622 -12.01 -1.64 11.92
N LEU A 623 -12.37 -0.37 12.14
CA LEU A 623 -13.78 -0.03 12.42
C LEU A 623 -14.68 -0.43 11.24
N ALA A 624 -14.17 -0.39 10.01
CA ALA A 624 -14.88 -0.89 8.85
C ALA A 624 -15.15 -2.40 8.95
N GLN A 625 -14.17 -3.22 9.34
CA GLN A 625 -14.39 -4.67 9.53
C GLN A 625 -15.42 -5.00 10.63
N ILE A 626 -15.52 -4.14 11.65
CA ILE A 626 -16.48 -4.37 12.75
C ILE A 626 -17.89 -3.92 12.37
N TYR A 627 -18.02 -2.76 11.69
CA TYR A 627 -19.29 -2.05 11.57
C TYR A 627 -19.80 -1.88 10.16
N TYR A 628 -19.06 -2.34 9.13
CA TYR A 628 -19.55 -2.22 7.76
C TYR A 628 -20.85 -2.98 7.60
N ASN A 629 -21.81 -2.31 6.97
CA ASN A 629 -23.17 -2.80 6.80
C ASN A 629 -23.60 -2.47 5.37
N LEU A 630 -23.70 -3.49 4.54
CA LEU A 630 -24.07 -3.33 3.13
C LEU A 630 -24.97 -4.48 2.72
N ARG A 631 -26.11 -4.13 2.11
CA ARG A 631 -26.92 -5.10 1.36
C ARG A 631 -26.55 -4.96 -0.12
N PHE A 632 -26.33 -6.06 -0.79
CA PHE A 632 -26.00 -6.07 -2.21
C PHE A 632 -26.52 -7.34 -2.86
N THR A 633 -26.66 -7.31 -4.18
CA THR A 633 -27.04 -8.48 -4.95
C THR A 633 -25.77 -9.17 -5.45
N ASN A 634 -25.64 -10.46 -5.15
CA ASN A 634 -24.60 -11.32 -5.71
C ASN A 634 -25.16 -12.09 -6.91
N PHE A 635 -24.36 -12.23 -7.96
CA PHE A 635 -24.68 -13.03 -9.13
C PHE A 635 -23.90 -14.34 -9.08
N SER A 636 -24.60 -15.46 -9.20
CA SER A 636 -24.02 -16.79 -9.31
C SER A 636 -24.77 -17.56 -10.39
N SER A 637 -24.31 -18.74 -10.76
CA SER A 637 -24.99 -19.63 -11.68
C SER A 637 -26.44 -19.97 -11.29
N GLY A 638 -26.79 -19.86 -10.01
CA GLY A 638 -28.16 -20.00 -9.49
C GLY A 638 -29.02 -18.72 -9.56
N GLY A 639 -28.55 -17.66 -10.22
CA GLY A 639 -29.26 -16.38 -10.33
C GLY A 639 -28.85 -15.29 -9.37
N ALA A 640 -29.66 -14.24 -9.22
CA ALA A 640 -29.42 -13.11 -8.35
C ALA A 640 -29.86 -13.42 -6.89
N THR A 641 -29.01 -13.18 -5.94
CA THR A 641 -29.25 -13.46 -4.51
C THR A 641 -28.98 -12.21 -3.69
N GLU A 642 -29.89 -11.86 -2.78
CA GLU A 642 -29.71 -10.72 -1.87
C GLU A 642 -28.81 -11.12 -0.70
N VAL A 643 -27.70 -10.42 -0.57
CA VAL A 643 -26.68 -10.69 0.45
C VAL A 643 -26.56 -9.52 1.40
N LEU A 644 -26.45 -9.81 2.69
CA LEU A 644 -26.10 -8.85 3.72
C LEU A 644 -24.67 -9.08 4.19
N LEU A 645 -23.80 -8.11 3.97
CA LEU A 645 -22.56 -8.02 4.76
C LEU A 645 -22.93 -7.46 6.12
N ALA A 646 -23.03 -8.35 7.11
CA ALA A 646 -23.57 -8.02 8.43
C ALA A 646 -22.46 -7.45 9.34
N PRO A 647 -22.73 -6.36 10.07
CA PRO A 647 -21.82 -5.85 11.09
C PRO A 647 -21.47 -6.95 12.11
N ASN A 648 -20.20 -6.97 12.55
CA ASN A 648 -19.75 -7.99 13.51
C ASN A 648 -20.45 -7.89 14.87
N ASP A 649 -21.07 -6.75 15.21
CA ASP A 649 -21.84 -6.56 16.45
C ASP A 649 -23.37 -6.80 16.29
N SER A 650 -23.84 -7.24 15.11
CA SER A 650 -25.27 -7.42 14.81
C SER A 650 -25.86 -8.72 15.42
N GLU A 651 -27.19 -8.76 15.54
CA GLU A 651 -27.93 -9.95 16.00
C GLU A 651 -27.78 -11.11 15.03
N ILE A 652 -27.79 -10.84 13.71
CA ILE A 652 -27.60 -11.84 12.67
C ILE A 652 -26.25 -12.53 12.84
N THR A 653 -25.19 -11.75 13.04
CA THR A 653 -23.85 -12.28 13.29
C THR A 653 -23.82 -13.18 14.53
N ARG A 654 -24.54 -12.81 15.59
CA ARG A 654 -24.62 -13.64 16.82
C ARG A 654 -25.45 -14.91 16.60
N ALA A 655 -26.48 -14.87 15.76
CA ALA A 655 -27.29 -16.06 15.44
C ALA A 655 -26.45 -17.15 14.77
N PHE A 656 -25.45 -16.79 13.97
CA PHE A 656 -24.48 -17.72 13.40
C PHE A 656 -23.35 -18.12 14.36
N GLY A 657 -23.37 -17.66 15.61
CA GLY A 657 -22.34 -17.99 16.60
C GLY A 657 -21.00 -17.27 16.40
N ILE A 658 -20.95 -16.30 15.48
CA ILE A 658 -19.74 -15.50 15.21
C ILE A 658 -19.41 -14.64 16.42
N GLN A 659 -18.15 -14.70 16.85
CA GLN A 659 -17.67 -13.93 18.01
C GLN A 659 -17.27 -12.49 17.60
N LYS A 660 -17.16 -11.61 18.61
CA LYS A 660 -16.60 -10.27 18.40
C LYS A 660 -15.17 -10.38 17.86
N LEU A 661 -14.84 -9.49 16.94
CA LEU A 661 -13.48 -9.40 16.42
C LEU A 661 -12.50 -8.98 17.52
N ASN A 662 -11.37 -9.67 17.55
CA ASN A 662 -10.22 -9.36 18.37
C ASN A 662 -9.00 -9.03 17.49
N GLU A 663 -7.92 -8.62 18.13
CA GLU A 663 -6.67 -8.34 17.41
C GLU A 663 -6.09 -9.58 16.71
N GLU A 664 -5.55 -9.41 15.54
CA GLU A 664 -4.62 -10.37 14.94
C GLU A 664 -3.28 -10.32 15.69
N LYS A 665 -2.65 -11.46 15.92
CA LYS A 665 -1.37 -11.58 16.62
C LYS A 665 -0.30 -12.14 15.71
N ALA A 666 0.86 -11.51 15.70
CA ALA A 666 1.98 -11.96 14.88
C ALA A 666 3.22 -12.29 15.71
N LEU A 667 3.97 -13.29 15.26
CA LEU A 667 5.35 -13.56 15.65
C LEU A 667 6.22 -13.47 14.41
N ASN A 668 7.18 -12.55 14.45
CA ASN A 668 8.13 -12.32 13.38
C ASN A 668 9.53 -12.72 13.80
N ALA A 669 10.30 -13.31 12.87
CA ALA A 669 11.72 -13.53 13.02
C ALA A 669 12.44 -13.20 11.71
N SER A 670 13.62 -12.58 11.79
CA SER A 670 14.47 -12.32 10.63
C SER A 670 15.92 -12.60 10.94
N LEU A 671 16.64 -13.06 9.91
CA LEU A 671 18.09 -13.25 9.92
C LEU A 671 18.66 -12.87 8.57
N GLY A 672 19.68 -12.02 8.56
CA GLY A 672 20.26 -11.58 7.31
C GLY A 672 21.67 -11.07 7.46
N PHE A 673 22.27 -10.74 6.33
CA PHE A 673 23.57 -10.10 6.29
C PHE A 673 23.60 -8.90 5.33
N THR A 674 24.48 -7.96 5.61
CA THR A 674 24.81 -6.85 4.73
C THR A 674 26.29 -6.90 4.38
N ALA A 675 26.59 -6.57 3.12
CA ALA A 675 27.96 -6.49 2.64
C ALA A 675 28.17 -5.17 1.87
N ASN A 676 29.31 -4.50 2.13
CA ASN A 676 29.69 -3.26 1.45
C ASN A 676 31.17 -3.35 1.02
N PHE A 677 31.41 -3.48 -0.27
CA PHE A 677 32.72 -3.54 -0.90
C PHE A 677 33.01 -2.29 -1.75
N GLY A 678 32.49 -1.14 -1.35
CA GLY A 678 32.65 0.13 -2.06
C GLY A 678 31.67 0.26 -3.24
N ASP A 679 32.12 -0.09 -4.45
CA ASP A 679 31.26 -0.05 -5.64
C ASP A 679 30.12 -1.09 -5.60
N PHE A 680 30.22 -2.12 -4.76
CA PHE A 680 29.29 -3.24 -4.64
C PHE A 680 28.70 -3.33 -3.24
N THR A 681 27.38 -3.43 -3.16
CA THR A 681 26.64 -3.63 -1.91
C THR A 681 25.62 -4.76 -2.06
N ALA A 682 25.42 -5.52 -0.99
CA ALA A 682 24.44 -6.60 -0.95
C ALA A 682 23.75 -6.66 0.41
N THR A 683 22.47 -6.92 0.40
CA THR A 683 21.68 -7.33 1.57
C THR A 683 20.87 -8.56 1.23
N VAL A 684 20.85 -9.53 2.13
CA VAL A 684 20.06 -10.74 2.01
C VAL A 684 19.44 -11.01 3.38
N ASP A 685 18.11 -11.10 3.43
CA ASP A 685 17.34 -11.22 4.66
C ASP A 685 16.28 -12.32 4.53
N GLY A 686 16.43 -13.40 5.27
CA GLY A 686 15.40 -14.41 5.46
C GLY A 686 14.42 -13.96 6.54
N TYR A 687 13.15 -14.30 6.38
CA TYR A 687 12.10 -13.93 7.32
C TYR A 687 11.07 -15.04 7.53
N LEU A 688 10.44 -14.99 8.70
CA LEU A 688 9.31 -15.80 9.12
C LEU A 688 8.27 -14.86 9.74
N ILE A 689 7.01 -14.96 9.30
CA ILE A 689 5.86 -14.23 9.85
C ILE A 689 4.75 -15.23 10.12
N ASN A 690 4.42 -15.45 11.39
CA ASN A 690 3.26 -16.24 11.81
C ASN A 690 2.17 -15.30 12.28
N VAL A 691 1.01 -15.32 11.63
CA VAL A 691 -0.16 -14.53 12.03
C VAL A 691 -1.23 -15.46 12.53
N LYS A 692 -1.65 -15.26 13.76
CA LYS A 692 -2.78 -15.94 14.39
C LYS A 692 -4.00 -15.03 14.40
N ASP A 693 -5.18 -15.64 14.36
CA ASP A 693 -6.45 -14.93 14.42
C ASP A 693 -6.61 -13.89 13.29
N ARG A 694 -6.05 -14.18 12.11
CA ARG A 694 -6.15 -13.29 10.95
C ARG A 694 -7.61 -13.07 10.60
N ILE A 695 -7.99 -11.82 10.42
CA ILE A 695 -9.35 -11.42 10.07
C ILE A 695 -9.53 -11.64 8.57
N VAL A 696 -10.57 -12.40 8.24
CA VAL A 696 -10.99 -12.71 6.88
C VAL A 696 -12.48 -12.48 6.72
N LEU A 697 -12.91 -12.30 5.48
CA LEU A 697 -14.30 -12.28 5.09
C LEU A 697 -14.73 -13.71 4.77
N THR A 698 -15.88 -14.16 5.30
CA THR A 698 -16.41 -15.50 5.03
C THR A 698 -17.02 -15.61 3.63
N GLY A 699 -17.38 -16.80 3.22
CA GLY A 699 -18.36 -17.01 2.16
C GLY A 699 -19.79 -16.67 2.62
N TYR A 700 -20.78 -17.10 1.84
CA TYR A 700 -22.19 -16.75 2.02
C TYR A 700 -22.94 -17.83 2.77
N PHE A 701 -23.50 -17.48 3.93
CA PHE A 701 -24.36 -18.37 4.72
C PHE A 701 -25.82 -18.13 4.40
N ASP A 702 -26.61 -19.20 4.31
CA ASP A 702 -28.06 -19.10 4.17
C ASP A 702 -28.65 -18.38 5.40
N ALA A 703 -29.34 -17.29 5.16
CA ALA A 703 -29.97 -16.44 6.19
C ALA A 703 -31.50 -16.44 6.11
N THR A 704 -32.11 -17.19 5.19
CA THR A 704 -33.56 -17.21 4.93
C THR A 704 -34.35 -17.58 6.20
N ALA A 705 -33.82 -18.51 7.00
CA ALA A 705 -34.45 -18.94 8.26
C ALA A 705 -34.50 -17.87 9.35
N LEU A 706 -33.75 -16.76 9.21
CA LEU A 706 -33.72 -15.68 10.19
C LEU A 706 -34.86 -14.64 10.00
N GLY A 707 -35.65 -14.76 8.92
CA GLY A 707 -36.80 -13.87 8.66
C GLY A 707 -36.42 -12.41 8.42
N THR A 708 -35.23 -12.13 7.88
CA THR A 708 -34.68 -10.78 7.72
C THR A 708 -34.82 -10.19 6.32
N ASN A 709 -35.58 -10.82 5.42
CA ASN A 709 -35.66 -10.48 3.99
C ASN A 709 -34.27 -10.40 3.31
N VAL A 710 -33.38 -11.30 3.72
CA VAL A 710 -32.03 -11.48 3.17
C VAL A 710 -31.84 -12.97 2.94
N ASP A 711 -31.41 -13.32 1.75
CA ASP A 711 -31.21 -14.74 1.37
C ASP A 711 -29.92 -15.27 1.99
N LYS A 712 -28.86 -14.49 1.94
CA LYS A 712 -27.53 -14.87 2.41
C LYS A 712 -26.90 -13.80 3.29
N ALA A 713 -26.03 -14.21 4.20
CA ALA A 713 -25.24 -13.32 5.05
C ALA A 713 -23.76 -13.64 4.98
N GLN A 714 -22.92 -12.63 5.08
CA GLN A 714 -21.46 -12.70 5.05
C GLN A 714 -20.88 -11.92 6.24
N PHE A 715 -19.75 -12.37 6.79
CA PHE A 715 -19.23 -11.86 8.05
C PHE A 715 -17.71 -11.68 8.03
N PHE A 716 -17.23 -10.72 8.82
CA PHE A 716 -15.81 -10.66 9.20
C PHE A 716 -15.57 -11.50 10.44
N VAL A 717 -14.50 -12.31 10.42
CA VAL A 717 -14.16 -13.27 11.49
C VAL A 717 -12.66 -13.37 11.71
N ASN A 718 -12.22 -13.65 12.94
CA ASN A 718 -10.84 -14.09 13.23
C ASN A 718 -10.69 -15.56 12.78
N GLY A 719 -10.64 -15.78 11.47
CA GLY A 719 -10.94 -17.07 10.83
C GLY A 719 -9.75 -17.97 10.55
N VAL A 720 -8.53 -17.43 10.36
CA VAL A 720 -7.39 -18.24 9.89
C VAL A 720 -6.09 -17.91 10.61
N ASP A 721 -5.23 -18.93 10.74
CA ASP A 721 -3.83 -18.75 11.11
C ASP A 721 -2.98 -18.97 9.86
N THR A 722 -2.01 -18.09 9.62
CA THR A 722 -1.11 -18.15 8.45
C THR A 722 0.34 -18.14 8.85
N LYS A 723 1.16 -18.80 8.05
CA LYS A 723 2.62 -18.80 8.16
C LYS A 723 3.24 -18.39 6.83
N THR A 724 4.06 -17.34 6.86
CA THR A 724 4.79 -16.86 5.70
C THR A 724 6.28 -16.97 5.95
N THR A 725 6.99 -17.58 5.02
CA THR A 725 8.46 -17.62 5.00
C THR A 725 8.98 -17.02 3.71
N GLY A 726 10.13 -16.41 3.75
CA GLY A 726 10.67 -15.83 2.52
C GLY A 726 12.08 -15.30 2.64
N LEU A 727 12.57 -14.78 1.51
CA LEU A 727 13.91 -14.22 1.35
C LEU A 727 13.83 -12.94 0.54
N ASP A 728 14.37 -11.86 1.07
CA ASP A 728 14.57 -10.60 0.36
C ASP A 728 16.04 -10.45 -0.04
N VAL A 729 16.27 -10.05 -1.28
CA VAL A 729 17.60 -9.85 -1.85
C VAL A 729 17.69 -8.47 -2.48
N VAL A 730 18.71 -7.69 -2.11
CA VAL A 730 19.06 -6.43 -2.77
C VAL A 730 20.57 -6.43 -3.02
N VAL A 731 20.95 -6.39 -4.28
CA VAL A 731 22.34 -6.30 -4.70
C VAL A 731 22.50 -5.10 -5.61
N SER A 732 23.44 -4.22 -5.32
CA SER A 732 23.68 -3.02 -6.11
C SER A 732 25.16 -2.90 -6.45
N TRP A 733 25.43 -2.52 -7.68
CA TRP A 733 26.75 -2.17 -8.16
C TRP A 733 26.72 -0.80 -8.83
N LYS A 734 27.73 0.03 -8.56
CA LYS A 734 27.87 1.37 -9.14
C LYS A 734 29.33 1.62 -9.51
N LYS A 735 29.56 2.14 -10.71
CA LYS A 735 30.91 2.47 -11.18
C LYS A 735 30.91 3.75 -11.99
N ASN A 736 31.80 4.65 -11.64
CA ASN A 736 32.11 5.83 -12.44
C ASN A 736 33.40 5.60 -13.20
N ILE A 737 33.35 5.66 -14.52
CA ILE A 737 34.52 5.52 -15.40
C ILE A 737 34.58 6.78 -16.27
N ASN A 738 35.52 7.67 -15.96
CA ASN A 738 35.60 9.02 -16.55
C ASN A 738 34.25 9.77 -16.38
N GLU A 739 33.63 10.16 -17.48
CA GLU A 739 32.35 10.86 -17.50
C GLU A 739 31.14 9.91 -17.52
N ASN A 740 31.36 8.61 -17.58
CA ASN A 740 30.29 7.62 -17.68
C ASN A 740 29.97 7.06 -16.29
N ARG A 741 28.71 6.98 -15.99
CA ARG A 741 28.16 6.36 -14.76
C ARG A 741 27.43 5.09 -15.13
N PHE A 742 27.78 4.00 -14.52
CA PHE A 742 27.12 2.71 -14.66
C PHE A 742 26.52 2.30 -13.31
N SER A 743 25.30 1.82 -13.32
CA SER A 743 24.76 1.12 -12.16
C SER A 743 23.91 -0.07 -12.56
N ALA A 744 23.97 -1.09 -11.73
CA ALA A 744 23.13 -2.27 -11.82
C ALA A 744 22.56 -2.56 -10.44
N ALA A 745 21.27 -2.89 -10.35
CA ALA A 745 20.62 -3.30 -9.13
C ALA A 745 19.75 -4.52 -9.39
N LEU A 746 19.95 -5.58 -8.64
CA LEU A 746 19.07 -6.73 -8.56
C LEU A 746 18.29 -6.64 -7.25
N VAL A 747 16.96 -6.59 -7.36
CA VAL A 747 16.05 -6.52 -6.24
C VAL A 747 15.10 -7.69 -6.36
N GLY A 748 14.91 -8.47 -5.30
CA GLY A 748 14.05 -9.65 -5.40
C GLY A 748 13.49 -10.11 -4.08
N ASN A 749 12.36 -10.81 -4.17
CA ASN A 749 11.67 -11.46 -3.07
C ASN A 749 11.25 -12.88 -3.47
N ILE A 750 11.41 -13.80 -2.55
CA ILE A 750 10.81 -15.13 -2.58
C ILE A 750 9.89 -15.19 -1.36
N ASN A 751 8.64 -15.62 -1.57
CA ASN A 751 7.60 -15.61 -0.56
C ASN A 751 6.76 -16.88 -0.65
N ASP A 752 6.61 -17.60 0.46
CA ASP A 752 5.78 -18.79 0.60
C ASP A 752 4.84 -18.60 1.79
N MET A 753 3.54 -18.40 1.51
CA MET A 753 2.49 -18.30 2.51
C MET A 753 1.71 -19.61 2.57
N LYS A 754 1.39 -20.06 3.79
CA LYS A 754 0.54 -21.22 4.06
C LYS A 754 -0.53 -20.87 5.06
N ILE A 755 -1.69 -21.50 4.92
CA ILE A 755 -2.76 -21.46 5.90
C ILE A 755 -2.53 -22.65 6.82
N ASP A 756 -2.19 -22.37 8.09
CA ASP A 756 -1.89 -23.41 9.08
C ASP A 756 -3.18 -23.95 9.73
N LYS A 757 -4.21 -23.08 9.88
CA LYS A 757 -5.45 -23.46 10.56
C LYS A 757 -6.62 -22.58 10.10
N ILE A 758 -7.78 -23.20 9.93
CA ILE A 758 -9.09 -22.56 9.79
C ILE A 758 -9.86 -22.73 11.09
N LYS A 759 -10.51 -21.67 11.57
CA LYS A 759 -11.18 -21.60 12.88
C LYS A 759 -12.69 -21.47 12.70
N ASN A 760 -13.30 -22.35 11.94
CA ASN A 760 -14.73 -22.31 11.58
C ASN A 760 -15.69 -22.70 12.72
N GLY A 761 -15.19 -23.20 13.85
CA GLY A 761 -16.05 -23.67 14.95
C GLY A 761 -16.99 -24.78 14.50
N SER A 762 -18.30 -24.54 14.62
CA SER A 762 -19.35 -25.47 14.15
C SER A 762 -19.88 -25.15 12.76
N LEU A 763 -19.37 -24.09 12.12
CA LEU A 763 -19.83 -23.68 10.78
C LEU A 763 -19.20 -24.57 9.69
N PRO A 764 -19.89 -24.77 8.55
CA PRO A 764 -19.34 -25.52 7.43
C PRO A 764 -18.04 -24.89 6.94
N ALA A 765 -16.97 -25.67 6.87
CA ALA A 765 -15.63 -25.16 6.56
C ALA A 765 -15.55 -24.53 5.17
N ASN A 766 -16.21 -25.10 4.17
CA ASN A 766 -16.21 -24.60 2.80
C ASN A 766 -16.95 -23.25 2.68
N THR A 767 -18.07 -23.09 3.38
CA THR A 767 -18.80 -21.82 3.43
C THR A 767 -18.06 -20.78 4.28
N PHE A 768 -17.39 -21.23 5.36
CA PHE A 768 -16.69 -20.32 6.26
C PHE A 768 -15.45 -19.70 5.59
N PHE A 769 -14.64 -20.51 4.94
CA PHE A 769 -13.44 -20.05 4.20
C PHE A 769 -13.07 -21.15 3.18
N GLY A 770 -13.68 -21.03 2.01
CA GLY A 770 -13.63 -22.02 0.93
C GLY A 770 -12.29 -22.10 0.21
N GLU A 771 -12.19 -22.98 -0.78
CA GLU A 771 -10.96 -23.15 -1.56
C GLU A 771 -10.62 -21.89 -2.38
N ARG A 772 -11.63 -21.17 -2.92
CA ARG A 772 -11.43 -19.91 -3.61
C ARG A 772 -10.87 -18.84 -2.68
N ASP A 773 -11.45 -18.68 -1.48
CA ASP A 773 -10.96 -17.71 -0.49
C ASP A 773 -9.50 -18.00 -0.09
N LYS A 774 -9.15 -19.28 0.03
CA LYS A 774 -7.75 -19.72 0.28
C LYS A 774 -6.85 -19.33 -0.88
N ALA A 775 -7.27 -19.57 -2.12
CA ALA A 775 -6.51 -19.24 -3.33
C ALA A 775 -6.28 -17.73 -3.43
N PHE A 776 -7.30 -16.90 -3.23
CA PHE A 776 -7.19 -15.44 -3.20
C PHE A 776 -6.23 -14.94 -2.13
N LEU A 777 -6.30 -15.50 -0.92
CA LEU A 777 -5.38 -15.14 0.16
C LEU A 777 -3.93 -15.47 -0.20
N LEU A 778 -3.67 -16.67 -0.73
CA LEU A 778 -2.33 -17.13 -1.09
C LEU A 778 -1.77 -16.41 -2.32
N ALA A 779 -2.63 -15.95 -3.24
CA ALA A 779 -2.27 -15.19 -4.42
C ALA A 779 -2.08 -13.68 -4.16
N SER A 780 -2.07 -13.23 -2.89
CA SER A 780 -1.86 -11.81 -2.53
C SER A 780 -0.54 -11.24 -3.05
N ALA A 781 0.45 -12.08 -3.32
CA ALA A 781 1.68 -11.74 -4.01
C ALA A 781 2.17 -12.92 -4.84
N PRO A 782 2.87 -12.70 -5.96
CA PRO A 782 3.57 -13.76 -6.67
C PRO A 782 4.57 -14.47 -5.74
N PRO A 783 4.70 -15.80 -5.79
CA PRO A 783 5.68 -16.54 -4.98
C PRO A 783 7.11 -16.03 -5.11
N ASN A 784 7.48 -15.48 -6.24
CA ASN A 784 8.72 -14.71 -6.35
C ASN A 784 8.60 -13.58 -7.39
N LYS A 785 9.31 -12.49 -7.09
CA LYS A 785 9.47 -11.33 -7.95
C LYS A 785 10.94 -10.88 -7.94
N PHE A 786 11.53 -10.69 -9.12
CA PHE A 786 12.91 -10.19 -9.26
C PHE A 786 12.94 -9.08 -10.31
N ALA A 787 13.58 -7.96 -9.96
CA ALA A 787 13.80 -6.84 -10.86
C ALA A 787 15.31 -6.59 -11.02
N LEU A 788 15.78 -6.59 -12.26
CA LEU A 788 17.12 -6.18 -12.65
C LEU A 788 17.06 -4.81 -13.30
N ASN A 789 17.65 -3.81 -12.68
CA ASN A 789 17.71 -2.44 -13.16
C ASN A 789 19.12 -2.11 -13.62
N LEU A 790 19.28 -1.72 -14.87
CA LEU A 790 20.54 -1.33 -15.48
C LEU A 790 20.48 0.14 -15.89
N ASN A 791 21.41 0.96 -15.41
CA ASN A 791 21.43 2.38 -15.74
C ASN A 791 22.81 2.78 -16.26
N TYR A 792 22.76 3.58 -17.29
CA TYR A 792 23.89 4.27 -17.87
C TYR A 792 23.66 5.77 -17.86
N GLY A 793 24.65 6.57 -17.49
CA GLY A 793 24.55 8.03 -17.51
C GLY A 793 25.82 8.69 -17.99
N ARG A 794 25.66 9.76 -18.77
CA ARG A 794 26.69 10.68 -19.21
C ARG A 794 26.21 12.11 -19.05
N LYS A 795 27.07 13.13 -19.23
CA LYS A 795 26.72 14.55 -19.01
C LYS A 795 25.40 14.99 -19.64
N TRP A 796 25.09 14.55 -20.85
CA TRP A 796 23.93 15.01 -21.63
C TRP A 796 22.88 13.89 -21.87
N PHE A 797 23.19 12.65 -21.54
CA PHE A 797 22.36 11.48 -21.85
C PHE A 797 22.35 10.49 -20.70
N ASP A 798 21.20 9.89 -20.44
CA ASP A 798 21.07 8.71 -19.58
C ASP A 798 20.08 7.71 -20.19
N ALA A 799 20.30 6.44 -19.90
CA ALA A 799 19.45 5.34 -20.29
C ALA A 799 19.21 4.41 -19.10
N GLY A 800 17.99 3.98 -18.93
CA GLY A 800 17.58 2.98 -17.96
C GLY A 800 16.89 1.81 -18.67
N LEU A 801 17.27 0.58 -18.31
CA LEU A 801 16.63 -0.63 -18.77
C LEU A 801 16.33 -1.50 -17.53
N ALA A 802 15.06 -1.87 -17.37
CA ALA A 802 14.62 -2.70 -16.27
C ALA A 802 13.93 -3.97 -16.76
N PHE A 803 14.25 -5.10 -16.14
CA PHE A 803 13.59 -6.38 -16.37
C PHE A 803 12.96 -6.83 -15.06
N THR A 804 11.64 -6.98 -15.03
CA THR A 804 10.94 -7.50 -13.84
C THR A 804 10.31 -8.84 -14.20
N ARG A 805 10.77 -9.89 -13.52
CA ARG A 805 10.21 -11.23 -13.61
C ARG A 805 9.22 -11.43 -12.47
N PHE A 806 8.01 -11.83 -12.80
CA PHE A 806 6.99 -12.35 -11.89
C PHE A 806 6.90 -13.87 -12.09
N SER A 807 6.82 -14.63 -11.00
CA SER A 807 6.59 -16.07 -11.06
C SER A 807 5.15 -16.40 -11.43
N GLU A 808 4.91 -17.66 -11.71
CA GLU A 808 3.57 -18.24 -11.86
C GLU A 808 2.71 -17.95 -10.61
N VAL A 809 1.42 -17.69 -10.84
CA VAL A 809 0.37 -17.56 -9.81
C VAL A 809 -0.80 -18.44 -10.21
N LYS A 810 -1.47 -19.05 -9.25
CA LYS A 810 -2.70 -19.83 -9.45
C LYS A 810 -3.83 -19.21 -8.65
N LEU A 811 -4.99 -19.14 -9.28
CA LEU A 811 -6.27 -18.80 -8.65
C LEU A 811 -7.26 -19.94 -8.85
N LEU A 812 -8.34 -19.91 -8.11
CA LEU A 812 -9.52 -20.74 -8.34
C LEU A 812 -10.70 -19.81 -8.68
N ASP A 813 -11.37 -20.15 -9.77
CA ASP A 813 -12.53 -19.44 -10.28
C ASP A 813 -13.87 -19.95 -9.68
N TYR A 814 -14.98 -19.46 -10.21
CA TYR A 814 -16.31 -19.79 -9.70
C TYR A 814 -16.74 -21.25 -9.96
N GLN A 815 -16.10 -22.01 -10.84
CA GLN A 815 -16.36 -23.45 -10.96
C GLN A 815 -16.16 -24.21 -9.65
N MET A 816 -15.31 -23.66 -8.75
CA MET A 816 -15.12 -24.22 -7.40
C MET A 816 -16.34 -24.09 -6.49
N ASP A 817 -17.27 -23.19 -6.80
CA ASP A 817 -18.48 -22.94 -6.02
C ASP A 817 -19.71 -23.67 -6.61
N GLU A 818 -19.56 -24.35 -7.78
CA GLU A 818 -20.59 -25.16 -8.41
C GLU A 818 -20.82 -26.51 -7.68
N ASP A 819 -21.85 -27.30 -8.10
CA ASP A 819 -22.09 -28.61 -7.53
C ASP A 819 -20.92 -29.56 -7.91
N PRO A 820 -20.19 -30.13 -6.96
CA PRO A 820 -19.11 -31.09 -7.25
C PRO A 820 -19.55 -32.24 -8.16
N GLU A 821 -20.82 -32.66 -8.11
CA GLU A 821 -21.32 -33.75 -8.93
C GLU A 821 -21.30 -33.47 -10.42
N ASP A 822 -21.31 -32.21 -10.86
CA ASP A 822 -21.17 -31.81 -12.26
C ASP A 822 -19.77 -32.15 -12.82
N TYR A 823 -18.80 -32.35 -11.93
CA TYR A 823 -17.42 -32.72 -12.28
C TYR A 823 -17.12 -34.22 -12.13
N ARG A 824 -18.15 -35.05 -11.88
CA ARG A 824 -18.02 -36.50 -11.83
C ARG A 824 -17.91 -37.07 -13.26
N THR A 825 -16.73 -37.61 -13.57
CA THR A 825 -16.45 -38.19 -14.93
C THR A 825 -16.75 -39.68 -14.99
N SER A 826 -16.90 -40.35 -13.86
CA SER A 826 -17.24 -41.77 -13.78
C SER A 826 -18.07 -42.09 -12.54
N PRO A 827 -19.07 -42.98 -12.61
CA PRO A 827 -19.86 -43.40 -11.46
C PRO A 827 -19.04 -44.10 -10.37
N THR A 828 -17.80 -44.47 -10.65
CA THR A 828 -16.91 -45.17 -9.70
C THR A 828 -15.98 -44.24 -8.96
N GLU A 829 -16.01 -42.95 -9.29
CA GLU A 829 -15.19 -41.96 -8.60
C GLU A 829 -15.69 -41.75 -7.15
N THR A 830 -14.75 -41.60 -6.25
CA THR A 830 -15.01 -41.15 -4.87
C THR A 830 -15.24 -39.64 -4.86
N ASP A 831 -15.94 -39.12 -3.84
CA ASP A 831 -16.16 -37.69 -3.68
C ASP A 831 -14.86 -36.89 -3.65
N ALA A 832 -13.77 -37.47 -3.10
CA ALA A 832 -12.45 -36.86 -3.15
C ALA A 832 -11.88 -36.71 -4.57
N GLN A 833 -12.15 -37.70 -5.43
CA GLN A 833 -11.73 -37.61 -6.85
C GLN A 833 -12.56 -36.59 -7.62
N VAL A 834 -13.86 -36.54 -7.36
CA VAL A 834 -14.78 -35.53 -7.92
C VAL A 834 -14.34 -34.13 -7.50
N PHE A 835 -14.04 -33.92 -6.23
CA PHE A 835 -13.50 -32.65 -5.73
C PHE A 835 -12.18 -32.25 -6.43
N GLU A 836 -11.25 -33.18 -6.62
CA GLU A 836 -10.00 -32.89 -7.35
C GLU A 836 -10.24 -32.61 -8.83
N ASN A 837 -11.27 -33.20 -9.46
CA ASN A 837 -11.68 -32.89 -10.82
C ASN A 837 -12.21 -31.44 -10.91
N GLN A 838 -13.13 -31.08 -10.00
CA GLN A 838 -13.65 -29.71 -9.89
C GLN A 838 -12.52 -28.70 -9.66
N LYS A 839 -11.66 -28.97 -8.68
CA LYS A 839 -10.52 -28.09 -8.37
C LYS A 839 -9.56 -27.91 -9.57
N ARG A 840 -9.38 -28.96 -10.37
CA ARG A 840 -8.56 -28.88 -11.59
C ARG A 840 -9.24 -28.05 -12.67
N ALA A 841 -10.55 -28.19 -12.85
CA ALA A 841 -11.33 -27.37 -13.77
C ALA A 841 -11.29 -25.90 -13.37
N ALA A 842 -11.50 -25.61 -12.09
CA ALA A 842 -11.52 -24.27 -11.52
C ALA A 842 -10.14 -23.62 -11.39
N THR A 843 -9.04 -24.30 -11.76
CA THR A 843 -7.67 -23.75 -11.56
C THR A 843 -7.21 -22.96 -12.76
N ASP A 844 -7.20 -21.64 -12.60
CA ASP A 844 -6.51 -20.71 -13.50
C ASP A 844 -5.02 -20.65 -13.19
N THR A 845 -4.18 -20.88 -14.18
CA THR A 845 -2.72 -20.80 -14.05
C THR A 845 -2.17 -19.66 -14.89
N TYR A 846 -1.63 -18.65 -14.19
CA TYR A 846 -0.96 -17.49 -14.80
C TYR A 846 0.55 -17.74 -14.80
N GLY A 847 1.10 -18.15 -15.91
CA GLY A 847 2.52 -18.49 -16.07
C GLY A 847 3.45 -17.32 -15.78
N ALA A 848 4.72 -17.64 -15.60
CA ALA A 848 5.73 -16.60 -15.29
C ALA A 848 5.91 -15.60 -16.45
N LYS A 849 6.01 -14.30 -16.11
CA LYS A 849 6.15 -13.21 -17.09
C LYS A 849 7.39 -12.38 -16.82
N ILE A 850 7.98 -11.80 -17.87
CA ILE A 850 9.07 -10.82 -17.79
C ILE A 850 8.61 -9.54 -18.45
N VAL A 851 8.51 -8.47 -17.67
CA VAL A 851 8.19 -7.12 -18.13
C VAL A 851 9.48 -6.34 -18.33
N THR A 852 9.59 -5.63 -19.46
CA THR A 852 10.78 -4.84 -19.81
C THR A 852 10.40 -3.36 -19.90
N ASP A 853 11.04 -2.52 -19.10
CA ASP A 853 10.88 -1.05 -19.14
C ASP A 853 12.14 -0.39 -19.72
N LEU A 854 11.96 0.59 -20.59
CA LEU A 854 13.04 1.39 -21.20
C LEU A 854 12.80 2.87 -20.99
N THR A 855 13.84 3.59 -20.58
CA THR A 855 13.84 5.06 -20.50
C THR A 855 15.10 5.63 -21.11
N LEU A 856 14.95 6.65 -21.93
CA LEU A 856 16.03 7.43 -22.50
C LEU A 856 15.89 8.89 -22.07
N GLY A 857 16.91 9.43 -21.42
CA GLY A 857 16.93 10.79 -20.89
C GLY A 857 17.93 11.69 -21.60
N PHE A 858 17.50 12.89 -21.98
CA PHE A 858 18.30 13.89 -22.68
C PHE A 858 18.29 15.19 -21.89
N LYS A 859 19.45 15.63 -21.42
CA LYS A 859 19.60 16.95 -20.78
C LYS A 859 19.64 18.03 -21.85
N LEU A 860 18.54 18.76 -22.01
CA LEU A 860 18.39 19.83 -23.01
C LEU A 860 19.12 21.11 -22.56
N SER A 861 19.18 21.33 -21.23
CA SER A 861 19.92 22.42 -20.61
C SER A 861 20.42 22.00 -19.22
N LYS A 862 21.02 22.94 -18.47
CA LYS A 862 21.41 22.67 -17.06
C LYS A 862 20.22 22.40 -16.17
N SER A 863 19.05 22.96 -16.49
CA SER A 863 17.83 22.89 -15.68
C SER A 863 16.68 22.13 -16.35
N THR A 864 16.85 21.60 -17.55
CA THR A 864 15.76 20.95 -18.31
C THR A 864 16.20 19.59 -18.84
N LYS A 865 15.39 18.55 -18.57
CA LYS A 865 15.61 17.18 -19.05
C LYS A 865 14.35 16.68 -19.76
N LEU A 866 14.52 16.13 -20.96
CA LEU A 866 13.50 15.33 -21.64
C LEU A 866 13.76 13.85 -21.37
N SER A 867 12.76 13.10 -20.91
CA SER A 867 12.79 11.65 -20.84
C SER A 867 11.70 11.09 -21.72
N ILE A 868 12.02 10.07 -22.53
CA ILE A 868 11.07 9.31 -23.34
C ILE A 868 11.26 7.82 -23.04
N GLY A 869 10.20 7.06 -23.09
CA GLY A 869 10.32 5.63 -22.77
C GLY A 869 9.03 4.85 -22.91
N ALA A 870 9.13 3.59 -22.53
CA ALA A 870 8.00 2.70 -22.45
C ALA A 870 8.10 1.83 -21.19
N ASN A 871 7.04 1.75 -20.42
CA ASN A 871 6.84 0.69 -19.44
C ASN A 871 6.22 -0.50 -20.20
N ASN A 872 6.66 -1.72 -19.88
CA ASN A 872 6.26 -2.93 -20.60
C ASN A 872 6.47 -2.83 -22.13
N LEU A 873 7.67 -2.43 -22.53
CA LEU A 873 8.05 -2.18 -23.93
C LEU A 873 7.66 -3.32 -24.90
N LEU A 874 7.70 -4.56 -24.43
CA LEU A 874 7.41 -5.74 -25.25
C LEU A 874 5.92 -6.09 -25.29
N ASN A 875 5.05 -5.27 -24.71
CA ASN A 875 3.59 -5.42 -24.68
C ASN A 875 3.15 -6.80 -24.16
N ILE A 876 3.72 -7.20 -23.01
CA ILE A 876 3.42 -8.47 -22.34
C ILE A 876 2.12 -8.34 -21.54
N TYR A 877 1.26 -9.36 -21.62
CA TYR A 877 0.04 -9.51 -20.84
C TYR A 877 0.13 -10.72 -19.89
N PRO A 878 -0.64 -10.79 -18.81
CA PRO A 878 -0.91 -12.04 -18.10
C PRO A 878 -1.47 -13.11 -19.05
N ASP A 879 -1.62 -14.35 -18.61
CA ASP A 879 -2.32 -15.37 -19.39
C ASP A 879 -3.83 -15.09 -19.39
N GLN A 880 -4.49 -15.49 -20.46
CA GLN A 880 -5.93 -15.39 -20.57
C GLN A 880 -6.61 -16.36 -19.60
N GLN A 881 -7.79 -16.02 -19.16
CA GLN A 881 -8.66 -16.81 -18.33
C GLN A 881 -9.96 -17.14 -19.08
N ASP A 882 -10.72 -18.08 -18.58
CA ASP A 882 -12.04 -18.42 -19.10
C ASP A 882 -13.13 -17.47 -18.56
N ASP A 883 -14.40 -17.75 -18.83
CA ASP A 883 -15.54 -16.91 -18.46
C ASP A 883 -16.05 -17.09 -17.02
N TRP A 884 -15.45 -17.98 -16.23
CA TRP A 884 -15.79 -18.23 -14.84
C TRP A 884 -15.12 -17.24 -13.85
N VAL A 885 -14.58 -16.17 -14.34
CA VAL A 885 -13.76 -15.23 -13.58
C VAL A 885 -14.54 -14.10 -12.96
N GLU A 886 -14.04 -13.65 -11.81
CA GLU A 886 -14.66 -12.59 -11.01
C GLU A 886 -14.55 -11.22 -11.67
N ALA A 887 -13.47 -10.91 -12.37
CA ALA A 887 -13.23 -9.62 -13.01
C ALA A 887 -13.91 -9.47 -14.38
N GLY A 888 -14.24 -10.60 -15.05
CA GLY A 888 -14.90 -10.64 -16.34
C GLY A 888 -14.06 -10.21 -17.54
N GLY A 889 -12.76 -9.96 -17.37
CA GLY A 889 -11.84 -9.67 -18.45
C GLY A 889 -11.07 -10.91 -18.91
N TYR A 890 -10.46 -10.87 -20.10
CA TYR A 890 -9.60 -11.96 -20.56
C TYR A 890 -8.28 -12.08 -19.79
N TRP A 891 -7.93 -11.06 -19.00
CA TRP A 891 -6.72 -11.05 -18.17
C TRP A 891 -7.04 -10.59 -16.76
N ASP A 892 -6.42 -11.23 -15.77
CA ASP A 892 -6.43 -10.76 -14.41
C ASP A 892 -5.07 -10.12 -14.03
N ALA A 893 -5.10 -9.12 -13.17
CA ALA A 893 -3.91 -8.44 -12.66
C ALA A 893 -3.25 -9.19 -11.49
N VAL A 894 -2.97 -10.48 -11.66
CA VAL A 894 -2.42 -11.33 -10.58
C VAL A 894 -0.92 -11.12 -10.33
N GLN A 895 -0.16 -10.69 -11.33
CA GLN A 895 1.29 -10.52 -11.28
C GLN A 895 1.69 -9.09 -11.59
N MET A 896 1.13 -8.56 -12.69
CA MET A 896 1.42 -7.28 -13.31
C MET A 896 0.12 -6.66 -13.81
N GLY A 897 0.12 -5.42 -14.26
CA GLY A 897 -1.06 -4.80 -14.86
C GLY A 897 -1.48 -5.47 -16.17
N PHE A 898 -2.76 -5.31 -16.52
CA PHE A 898 -3.40 -5.89 -17.72
C PHE A 898 -3.48 -4.93 -18.92
N ASN A 899 -2.87 -3.74 -18.85
CA ASN A 899 -3.03 -2.71 -19.88
C ASN A 899 -2.03 -2.82 -21.06
N GLY A 900 -0.97 -3.65 -20.94
CA GLY A 900 0.08 -3.76 -21.95
C GLY A 900 1.11 -2.63 -21.89
N ALA A 901 1.65 -2.24 -23.05
CA ALA A 901 2.73 -1.27 -23.15
C ALA A 901 2.22 0.17 -22.97
N TYR A 902 2.87 0.91 -22.07
CA TYR A 902 2.63 2.34 -21.83
C TYR A 902 3.79 3.18 -22.34
N TYR A 903 3.56 4.03 -23.34
CA TYR A 903 4.55 4.96 -23.90
C TYR A 903 4.41 6.34 -23.31
N TYR A 904 5.54 6.99 -23.00
CA TYR A 904 5.50 8.29 -22.35
C TYR A 904 6.62 9.24 -22.79
N ALA A 905 6.35 10.52 -22.62
CA ALA A 905 7.32 11.60 -22.66
C ALA A 905 7.20 12.44 -21.39
N ARG A 906 8.34 12.80 -20.78
CA ARG A 906 8.41 13.61 -19.58
C ARG A 906 9.40 14.75 -19.75
N LEU A 907 8.94 15.97 -19.52
CA LEU A 907 9.76 17.16 -19.45
C LEU A 907 9.94 17.56 -17.99
N GLY A 908 11.16 17.43 -17.48
CA GLY A 908 11.54 17.76 -16.12
C GLY A 908 12.31 19.07 -16.03
N PHE A 909 12.07 19.83 -14.96
CA PHE A 909 12.68 21.12 -14.67
C PHE A 909 13.33 21.09 -13.29
N ASN A 910 14.51 21.72 -13.17
CA ASN A 910 15.21 21.90 -11.90
C ASN A 910 15.97 23.24 -11.96
N PHE A 911 15.51 24.26 -11.22
CA PHE A 911 16.07 25.61 -11.21
C PHE A 911 16.56 25.99 -9.83
#